data_d78d949cded763bdedf5180e51557970
#
_entry.id   d78d949cded763bdedf5180e51557970
#
_cell.length_a   1.000
_cell.length_b   1.000
_cell.length_c   1.000
_cell.angle_alpha   90.00
_cell.angle_beta   90.00
_cell.angle_gamma   90.00
#
_symmetry.space_group_name_H-M   'P 1'
#
loop_
_entity.id
_entity.type
_entity.pdbx_description
1 polymer ?
#
loop_
_entity_poly.entity_id
_entity_poly.type
_entity_poly.pdbx_seq_one_letter_code
_entity_poly.pdbx_strand_id
1 'polypeptide(L)'
;MTQFAKETLPISLEEEMRRSYLDYAMSVIVGRALPDARDGLKPVHRRVLFAMHELSNDWNRPYKKSARIVGDVIGKYHPHGDQSVYDTIVRMAQDFSMRHMLVDGQGNFGSVDGDNAAAMRYTEIRLAKIAHELLADLDKETVDFGPNYDGSEKEPLVLPARLPNLLVNGSGGIAVGMATNIPPHNLNEVVDACLHLLSNPEASIDELMEIVPAPDFPTAGIIYGINGVKDGYRTGRGKVVMRAKCHFEDIDRGQRQAIIVDELPYQVNKKTLQERMAELVHEKKIEGISHIQDESDKSGMRLVIELKRGEVPEVVLNNLYKQTQLQDTFGMNMVALINGQPKLCNLKDLIEVFLQHRREVVTRRTVFNLRKARERGHVLEGLAVALANIDAFIAIIRNAPTPPVAKTALMAQSWDSQLVREMLTRTRADGGAINADDYRPAGLELMYGMGSDGLYRLSDTQAQEILQMRLQRLTGLEQDKIVAEYKEVMGEIEDLLDILAKPQRVSAIIKEELSTIRTEFGQTKIGARRSLVEHSSFDLSTEDLITPTDMVVTLSHGGYIKSQPLGEYRAQKRGGRGKQATATKEDDWVDQLFIANTHDYILCFSNRGRMYWLKVWEVPQGSRGSRGRPIVNMFPLAEGEKITVVLPLTGEKRSFPADQYVFMATRMGTVKKTTLDEFSNPRKAGIIAVDLDEGDFLIGAALTDGKHDVMLFSDAGKAVRFDENDVRPMGRQARGVRGMMLEDGQGVIAMLVAEDEHQSVLTATENGYGKRTSITEYTRHGRGTKGMIAITQSERNGLVVAATLVHVDDEIMLITDRGVLVRTRVSEIRELGRATQGVTLIGLDEGSKLSGLQRIVENDAIAAEGDATSDDDTPV
;
A
#
# COMPACT_ATOMS: atom_id res chain seq x y z
N MET A 1 -33.49 59.34 -10.56
CA MET A 1 -32.27 60.07 -10.11
C MET A 1 -31.41 59.13 -9.31
N THR A 2 -30.33 58.68 -9.93
CA THR A 2 -29.29 57.86 -9.28
C THR A 2 -28.60 58.72 -8.23
N GLN A 3 -28.72 58.35 -6.97
CA GLN A 3 -27.91 58.92 -5.93
C GLN A 3 -26.46 58.47 -6.14
N PHE A 4 -25.63 59.41 -6.63
CA PHE A 4 -24.20 59.19 -6.62
C PHE A 4 -23.70 59.12 -5.15
N ALA A 5 -22.87 58.18 -4.84
CA ALA A 5 -22.22 58.08 -3.53
C ALA A 5 -21.56 59.41 -3.20
N LYS A 6 -21.72 59.87 -1.95
CA LYS A 6 -21.19 61.16 -1.44
C LYS A 6 -19.68 61.21 -1.37
N GLU A 7 -19.00 60.08 -1.44
CA GLU A 7 -17.56 59.96 -1.32
C GLU A 7 -17.08 58.75 -2.15
N THR A 8 -16.16 58.98 -3.04
CA THR A 8 -15.46 57.90 -3.79
C THR A 8 -14.04 57.82 -3.30
N LEU A 9 -13.71 56.69 -2.65
CA LEU A 9 -12.33 56.35 -2.27
C LEU A 9 -11.69 55.56 -3.42
N PRO A 10 -10.54 56.02 -3.97
CA PRO A 10 -9.82 55.24 -4.96
C PRO A 10 -9.18 54.01 -4.30
N ILE A 11 -9.58 52.85 -4.72
CA ILE A 11 -8.98 51.56 -4.29
C ILE A 11 -8.18 51.01 -5.48
N SER A 12 -6.95 50.55 -5.22
CA SER A 12 -6.18 49.82 -6.22
C SER A 12 -6.87 48.52 -6.56
N LEU A 13 -7.05 48.22 -7.84
CA LEU A 13 -7.63 46.95 -8.30
C LEU A 13 -6.82 45.74 -7.76
N GLU A 14 -5.51 45.85 -7.71
CA GLU A 14 -4.62 44.79 -7.18
C GLU A 14 -4.86 44.56 -5.67
N GLU A 15 -5.04 45.63 -4.90
CA GLU A 15 -5.28 45.55 -3.47
C GLU A 15 -6.66 44.97 -3.15
N GLU A 16 -7.69 45.36 -3.91
CA GLU A 16 -9.05 44.84 -3.80
C GLU A 16 -9.10 43.37 -4.20
N MET A 17 -8.47 42.98 -5.31
CA MET A 17 -8.38 41.57 -5.73
C MET A 17 -7.63 40.73 -4.70
N ARG A 18 -6.51 41.23 -4.15
CA ARG A 18 -5.76 40.54 -3.14
C ARG A 18 -6.57 40.33 -1.86
N ARG A 19 -7.30 41.35 -1.41
CA ARG A 19 -8.16 41.28 -0.24
C ARG A 19 -9.32 40.32 -0.46
N SER A 20 -10.05 40.47 -1.57
CA SER A 20 -11.19 39.61 -1.90
C SER A 20 -10.78 38.15 -2.08
N TYR A 21 -9.61 37.88 -2.69
CA TYR A 21 -9.09 36.53 -2.83
C TYR A 21 -8.68 35.91 -1.48
N LEU A 22 -8.06 36.70 -0.60
CA LEU A 22 -7.72 36.26 0.75
C LEU A 22 -8.97 35.95 1.57
N ASP A 23 -9.98 36.84 1.52
CA ASP A 23 -11.25 36.65 2.24
C ASP A 23 -11.98 35.39 1.71
N TYR A 24 -12.00 35.19 0.41
CA TYR A 24 -12.56 33.98 -0.22
C TYR A 24 -11.74 32.73 0.20
N ALA A 25 -10.41 32.76 0.12
CA ALA A 25 -9.57 31.65 0.52
C ALA A 25 -9.77 31.27 1.98
N MET A 26 -9.80 32.26 2.89
CA MET A 26 -10.07 32.05 4.31
C MET A 26 -11.47 31.45 4.55
N SER A 27 -12.48 31.95 3.86
CA SER A 27 -13.84 31.40 3.94
C SER A 27 -13.89 29.93 3.50
N VAL A 28 -13.20 29.56 2.41
CA VAL A 28 -13.15 28.18 1.93
C VAL A 28 -12.35 27.28 2.86
N ILE A 29 -11.22 27.76 3.38
CA ILE A 29 -10.31 26.99 4.27
C ILE A 29 -11.02 26.70 5.60
N VAL A 30 -11.49 27.76 6.31
CA VAL A 30 -12.03 27.66 7.66
C VAL A 30 -13.50 27.28 7.65
N GLY A 31 -14.28 27.87 6.74
CA GLY A 31 -15.75 27.75 6.71
C GLY A 31 -16.29 26.59 5.87
N ARG A 32 -15.46 25.80 5.16
CA ARG A 32 -16.00 24.80 4.21
C ARG A 32 -15.22 23.51 4.12
N ALA A 33 -13.92 23.57 3.80
CA ALA A 33 -13.19 22.39 3.31
C ALA A 33 -12.47 21.59 4.38
N LEU A 34 -11.95 22.23 5.43
CA LEU A 34 -11.17 21.59 6.45
C LEU A 34 -12.00 21.22 7.68
N PRO A 35 -11.74 20.06 8.31
CA PRO A 35 -12.37 19.66 9.56
C PRO A 35 -11.73 20.38 10.73
N ASP A 36 -12.52 20.65 11.80
CA ASP A 36 -11.99 21.06 13.10
C ASP A 36 -11.37 19.83 13.79
N ALA A 37 -10.16 19.98 14.33
CA ALA A 37 -9.44 18.87 14.95
C ALA A 37 -10.14 18.34 16.23
N ARG A 38 -10.98 19.14 16.87
CA ARG A 38 -11.68 18.82 18.12
C ARG A 38 -12.83 17.84 17.92
N ASP A 39 -13.71 18.07 16.95
CA ASP A 39 -14.88 17.22 16.65
C ASP A 39 -14.79 16.43 15.35
N GLY A 40 -13.77 16.70 14.51
CA GLY A 40 -13.54 16.00 13.25
C GLY A 40 -14.55 16.35 12.16
N LEU A 41 -15.33 17.40 12.31
CA LEU A 41 -16.41 17.76 11.41
C LEU A 41 -16.10 19.01 10.60
N LYS A 42 -16.56 19.02 9.36
CA LYS A 42 -16.70 20.23 8.58
C LYS A 42 -17.98 20.96 8.99
N PRO A 43 -18.11 22.28 8.73
CA PRO A 43 -19.32 23.02 9.10
C PRO A 43 -20.63 22.40 8.63
N VAL A 44 -20.69 21.88 7.41
CA VAL A 44 -21.90 21.25 6.85
C VAL A 44 -22.30 19.98 7.65
N HIS A 45 -21.35 19.12 8.02
CA HIS A 45 -21.63 17.92 8.81
C HIS A 45 -22.15 18.30 10.20
N ARG A 46 -21.52 19.29 10.85
CA ARG A 46 -21.91 19.79 12.16
C ARG A 46 -23.31 20.36 12.16
N ARG A 47 -23.65 21.14 11.14
CA ARG A 47 -24.99 21.74 10.96
C ARG A 47 -26.07 20.69 10.72
N VAL A 48 -25.76 19.64 9.93
CA VAL A 48 -26.70 18.52 9.71
C VAL A 48 -26.98 17.78 11.02
N LEU A 49 -25.95 17.39 11.76
CA LEU A 49 -26.14 16.67 13.02
C LEU A 49 -26.86 17.52 14.06
N PHE A 50 -26.53 18.81 14.14
CA PHE A 50 -27.21 19.76 15.03
C PHE A 50 -28.68 19.93 14.66
N ALA A 51 -29.02 20.12 13.38
CA ALA A 51 -30.42 20.21 12.93
C ALA A 51 -31.22 18.95 13.24
N MET A 52 -30.63 17.78 13.06
CA MET A 52 -31.27 16.49 13.41
C MET A 52 -31.51 16.39 14.91
N HIS A 53 -30.57 16.87 15.74
CA HIS A 53 -30.70 16.92 17.19
C HIS A 53 -31.86 17.86 17.62
N GLU A 54 -31.89 19.08 17.09
CA GLU A 54 -32.96 20.06 17.36
C GLU A 54 -34.35 19.53 16.97
N LEU A 55 -34.42 18.75 15.91
CA LEU A 55 -35.66 18.10 15.48
C LEU A 55 -36.00 16.84 16.29
N SER A 56 -35.22 16.49 17.34
CA SER A 56 -35.36 15.24 18.08
C SER A 56 -35.45 14.02 17.17
N ASN A 57 -34.57 13.99 16.12
CA ASN A 57 -34.51 12.89 15.18
C ASN A 57 -33.51 11.81 15.64
N ASP A 58 -33.73 11.31 16.84
CA ASP A 58 -32.84 10.41 17.58
C ASP A 58 -32.90 8.98 17.06
N TRP A 59 -31.89 8.19 17.35
CA TRP A 59 -31.71 6.80 16.93
C TRP A 59 -32.89 5.88 17.35
N ASN A 60 -33.56 6.19 18.43
CA ASN A 60 -34.71 5.44 18.99
C ASN A 60 -36.07 6.03 18.61
N ARG A 61 -36.09 7.04 17.73
CA ARG A 61 -37.30 7.67 17.21
C ARG A 61 -37.60 7.19 15.79
N PRO A 62 -38.80 7.41 15.27
CA PRO A 62 -39.13 7.13 13.88
C PRO A 62 -38.23 7.91 12.91
N TYR A 63 -37.96 7.32 11.77
CA TYR A 63 -37.25 8.00 10.68
C TYR A 63 -38.01 9.22 10.18
N LYS A 64 -37.28 10.23 9.72
CA LYS A 64 -37.82 11.39 9.03
C LYS A 64 -37.35 11.42 7.58
N LYS A 65 -38.16 11.98 6.67
CA LYS A 65 -37.77 12.17 5.28
C LYS A 65 -36.49 12.99 5.18
N SER A 66 -35.53 12.56 4.35
CA SER A 66 -34.28 13.29 4.13
C SER A 66 -34.57 14.73 3.67
N ALA A 67 -35.57 14.93 2.80
CA ALA A 67 -35.94 16.26 2.33
C ALA A 67 -36.36 17.21 3.46
N ARG A 68 -36.94 16.69 4.57
CA ARG A 68 -37.28 17.50 5.74
C ARG A 68 -36.04 18.04 6.43
N ILE A 69 -35.07 17.17 6.65
CA ILE A 69 -33.82 17.55 7.32
C ILE A 69 -33.03 18.53 6.44
N VAL A 70 -32.92 18.23 5.13
CA VAL A 70 -32.26 19.14 4.16
C VAL A 70 -32.89 20.52 4.19
N GLY A 71 -34.23 20.60 4.21
CA GLY A 71 -34.96 21.85 4.29
C GLY A 71 -34.68 22.68 5.55
N ASP A 72 -34.66 22.03 6.72
CA ASP A 72 -34.30 22.68 8.01
C ASP A 72 -32.83 23.15 8.02
N VAL A 73 -31.91 22.36 7.52
CA VAL A 73 -30.49 22.72 7.46
C VAL A 73 -30.27 23.95 6.58
N ILE A 74 -30.86 23.98 5.39
CA ILE A 74 -30.70 25.11 4.45
C ILE A 74 -31.38 26.35 5.00
N GLY A 75 -32.58 26.17 5.49
CA GLY A 75 -33.40 27.30 5.99
C GLY A 75 -32.84 27.99 7.20
N LYS A 76 -32.13 27.23 8.09
CA LYS A 76 -31.69 27.76 9.38
C LYS A 76 -30.16 27.97 9.49
N TYR A 77 -29.36 27.09 8.89
CA TYR A 77 -27.92 27.06 9.20
C TYR A 77 -26.99 27.13 8.00
N HIS A 78 -27.36 26.56 6.86
CA HIS A 78 -26.42 26.36 5.72
C HIS A 78 -26.99 26.82 4.37
N PRO A 79 -26.84 28.11 4.00
CA PRO A 79 -27.46 28.70 2.83
C PRO A 79 -26.76 28.32 1.52
N HIS A 80 -26.69 27.02 1.23
CA HIS A 80 -26.08 26.44 0.02
C HIS A 80 -27.07 25.48 -0.67
N GLY A 81 -26.68 24.94 -1.84
CA GLY A 81 -27.55 24.05 -2.63
C GLY A 81 -28.01 22.79 -1.86
N ASP A 82 -29.27 22.44 -2.01
CA ASP A 82 -29.91 21.29 -1.36
C ASP A 82 -29.24 19.96 -1.68
N GLN A 83 -28.82 19.78 -2.94
CA GLN A 83 -28.10 18.57 -3.34
C GLN A 83 -26.78 18.41 -2.59
N SER A 84 -26.03 19.47 -2.33
CA SER A 84 -24.78 19.40 -1.58
C SER A 84 -24.98 18.95 -0.14
N VAL A 85 -26.06 19.44 0.51
CA VAL A 85 -26.42 19.01 1.86
C VAL A 85 -26.88 17.55 1.87
N TYR A 86 -27.71 17.18 0.88
CA TYR A 86 -28.17 15.79 0.75
C TYR A 86 -27.02 14.83 0.49
N ASP A 87 -26.10 15.14 -0.41
CA ASP A 87 -24.92 14.30 -0.68
C ASP A 87 -24.04 14.13 0.56
N THR A 88 -23.96 15.14 1.42
CA THR A 88 -23.28 15.05 2.71
C THR A 88 -23.99 14.08 3.64
N ILE A 89 -25.31 14.14 3.73
CA ILE A 89 -26.12 13.20 4.52
C ILE A 89 -25.95 11.77 3.99
N VAL A 90 -26.01 11.61 2.67
CA VAL A 90 -25.81 10.30 2.01
C VAL A 90 -24.47 9.69 2.41
N ARG A 91 -23.38 10.44 2.35
CA ARG A 91 -22.06 9.95 2.75
C ARG A 91 -22.00 9.53 4.22
N MET A 92 -22.65 10.27 5.12
CA MET A 92 -22.71 9.93 6.53
C MET A 92 -23.55 8.67 6.83
N ALA A 93 -24.40 8.24 5.88
CA ALA A 93 -25.23 7.04 5.97
C ALA A 93 -24.68 5.82 5.20
N GLN A 94 -23.53 5.98 4.49
CA GLN A 94 -22.91 4.90 3.71
C GLN A 94 -21.88 4.14 4.55
N ASP A 95 -22.03 2.82 4.67
CA ASP A 95 -21.14 1.93 5.43
C ASP A 95 -19.79 1.68 4.73
N PHE A 96 -19.72 1.94 3.44
CA PHE A 96 -18.48 1.90 2.64
C PHE A 96 -17.75 3.25 2.57
N SER A 97 -18.36 4.33 3.03
CA SER A 97 -17.77 5.67 3.08
C SER A 97 -17.28 6.05 4.49
N MET A 98 -18.01 5.63 5.52
CA MET A 98 -17.73 5.96 6.91
C MET A 98 -17.34 4.70 7.68
N ARG A 99 -16.29 4.79 8.50
CA ARG A 99 -15.88 3.68 9.38
C ARG A 99 -16.94 3.41 10.46
N HIS A 100 -17.52 4.49 10.99
CA HIS A 100 -18.72 4.49 11.83
C HIS A 100 -19.72 5.50 11.27
N MET A 101 -20.84 5.03 10.77
CA MET A 101 -21.90 5.89 10.24
C MET A 101 -22.45 6.81 11.31
N LEU A 102 -22.65 8.08 10.98
CA LEU A 102 -23.24 9.10 11.87
C LEU A 102 -24.75 9.27 11.63
N VAL A 103 -25.22 8.84 10.48
CA VAL A 103 -26.63 8.85 10.09
C VAL A 103 -27.09 7.41 9.83
N ASP A 104 -28.21 7.05 10.40
CA ASP A 104 -28.92 5.79 10.14
C ASP A 104 -29.95 6.05 9.04
N GLY A 105 -29.76 5.44 7.87
CA GLY A 105 -30.56 5.66 6.67
C GLY A 105 -31.49 4.48 6.36
N GLN A 106 -32.71 4.79 5.89
CA GLN A 106 -33.64 3.83 5.35
C GLN A 106 -33.96 4.17 3.88
N GLY A 107 -33.71 3.23 2.99
CA GLY A 107 -33.87 3.40 1.54
C GLY A 107 -32.57 3.12 0.79
N ASN A 108 -32.49 3.61 -0.46
CA ASN A 108 -31.29 3.45 -1.28
C ASN A 108 -30.36 4.67 -1.13
N PHE A 109 -29.20 4.47 -0.50
CA PHE A 109 -28.15 5.46 -0.30
C PHE A 109 -26.94 5.24 -1.22
N GLY A 110 -27.13 4.54 -2.34
CA GLY A 110 -26.06 4.21 -3.27
C GLY A 110 -25.37 2.88 -2.95
N SER A 111 -24.39 2.53 -3.77
CA SER A 111 -23.62 1.28 -3.65
C SER A 111 -22.15 1.48 -3.97
N VAL A 112 -21.32 0.46 -3.68
CA VAL A 112 -19.91 0.42 -4.06
C VAL A 112 -19.74 0.41 -5.59
N ASP A 113 -20.79 0.07 -6.34
CA ASP A 113 -20.82 0.13 -7.82
C ASP A 113 -20.92 1.55 -8.36
N GLY A 114 -21.09 2.54 -7.49
CA GLY A 114 -21.23 3.93 -7.86
C GLY A 114 -22.66 4.33 -8.24
N ASP A 115 -23.65 3.51 -7.87
CA ASP A 115 -25.03 3.89 -8.01
C ASP A 115 -25.34 5.12 -7.15
N ASN A 116 -26.11 6.04 -7.72
CA ASN A 116 -26.53 7.23 -7.00
C ASN A 116 -27.56 6.86 -5.93
N ALA A 117 -27.57 7.62 -4.83
CA ALA A 117 -28.65 7.54 -3.86
C ALA A 117 -29.98 7.93 -4.52
N ALA A 118 -31.09 7.36 -4.02
CA ALA A 118 -32.43 7.77 -4.42
C ALA A 118 -32.68 9.24 -4.05
N ALA A 119 -33.56 9.92 -4.76
CA ALA A 119 -33.89 11.30 -4.45
C ALA A 119 -34.36 11.47 -2.99
N MET A 120 -34.02 12.61 -2.36
CA MET A 120 -34.25 12.89 -0.94
C MET A 120 -35.70 12.77 -0.47
N ARG A 121 -36.66 12.78 -1.38
CA ARG A 121 -38.09 12.57 -1.08
C ARG A 121 -38.44 11.11 -0.81
N TYR A 122 -37.57 10.16 -1.25
CA TYR A 122 -37.81 8.73 -1.05
C TYR A 122 -37.04 8.17 0.16
N THR A 123 -35.88 8.72 0.47
CA THR A 123 -35.04 8.26 1.58
C THR A 123 -35.47 8.84 2.91
N GLU A 124 -35.22 8.12 3.98
CA GLU A 124 -35.53 8.51 5.34
C GLU A 124 -34.28 8.33 6.22
N ILE A 125 -34.13 9.21 7.19
CA ILE A 125 -32.93 9.25 8.04
C ILE A 125 -33.29 9.54 9.51
N ARG A 126 -32.36 9.14 10.38
CA ARG A 126 -32.28 9.51 11.78
C ARG A 126 -30.83 9.51 12.24
N LEU A 127 -30.52 10.09 13.40
CA LEU A 127 -29.19 10.00 14.00
C LEU A 127 -28.82 8.55 14.29
N ALA A 128 -27.60 8.15 13.95
CA ALA A 128 -27.05 6.89 14.41
C ALA A 128 -26.76 6.97 15.93
N LYS A 129 -26.78 5.84 16.63
CA LYS A 129 -26.56 5.81 18.06
C LYS A 129 -25.23 6.45 18.46
N ILE A 130 -24.15 6.19 17.72
CA ILE A 130 -22.82 6.76 17.95
C ILE A 130 -22.77 8.29 17.76
N ALA A 131 -23.61 8.87 16.92
CA ALA A 131 -23.65 10.30 16.69
C ALA A 131 -24.10 11.08 17.95
N HIS A 132 -24.86 10.44 18.85
CA HIS A 132 -25.21 11.06 20.14
C HIS A 132 -23.99 11.33 21.01
N GLU A 133 -22.90 10.55 20.86
CA GLU A 133 -21.66 10.80 21.59
C GLU A 133 -20.93 12.08 21.11
N LEU A 134 -21.24 12.54 19.89
CA LEU A 134 -20.74 13.84 19.41
C LEU A 134 -21.55 15.01 19.95
N LEU A 135 -22.84 14.80 20.23
CA LEU A 135 -23.81 15.80 20.64
C LEU A 135 -24.04 15.84 22.17
N ALA A 136 -23.46 14.88 22.88
CA ALA A 136 -23.68 14.72 24.33
C ALA A 136 -23.31 15.99 25.12
N ASP A 137 -24.18 16.39 26.02
CA ASP A 137 -24.02 17.56 26.89
C ASP A 137 -24.02 18.91 26.13
N LEU A 138 -24.55 18.98 24.93
CA LEU A 138 -24.62 20.22 24.14
C LEU A 138 -25.49 21.30 24.82
N ASP A 139 -26.50 20.87 25.55
CA ASP A 139 -27.42 21.69 26.35
C ASP A 139 -26.82 22.27 27.64
N LYS A 140 -25.57 21.88 27.97
CA LYS A 140 -24.89 22.24 29.21
C LYS A 140 -23.82 23.31 29.03
N GLU A 141 -23.94 24.17 28.05
CA GLU A 141 -22.99 25.25 27.77
C GLU A 141 -21.52 24.78 27.63
N THR A 142 -21.33 23.57 27.15
CA THR A 142 -20.01 22.93 27.04
C THR A 142 -19.17 23.47 25.90
N VAL A 143 -19.82 24.05 24.89
CA VAL A 143 -19.21 24.66 23.71
C VAL A 143 -19.82 26.01 23.41
N ASP A 144 -19.12 26.82 22.62
CA ASP A 144 -19.58 28.14 22.22
C ASP A 144 -20.55 28.05 21.02
N PHE A 145 -21.57 28.90 21.07
CA PHE A 145 -22.54 29.10 20.01
C PHE A 145 -22.28 30.44 19.33
N GLY A 146 -22.36 30.42 18.00
CA GLY A 146 -22.31 31.61 17.15
C GLY A 146 -23.67 31.87 16.48
N PRO A 147 -23.87 33.05 15.89
CA PRO A 147 -25.03 33.32 15.04
C PRO A 147 -24.90 32.51 13.75
N ASN A 148 -26.07 32.12 13.20
CA ASN A 148 -26.16 31.58 11.85
C ASN A 148 -25.89 32.69 10.81
N TYR A 149 -26.06 32.38 9.51
CA TYR A 149 -25.75 33.28 8.40
C TYR A 149 -26.56 34.60 8.37
N ASP A 150 -27.76 34.65 8.96
CA ASP A 150 -28.65 35.83 9.02
C ASP A 150 -28.85 36.38 10.45
N GLY A 151 -28.26 35.73 11.45
CA GLY A 151 -28.39 36.13 12.86
C GLY A 151 -29.71 35.72 13.52
N SER A 152 -30.61 35.00 12.84
CA SER A 152 -31.91 34.59 13.38
C SER A 152 -31.83 33.40 14.36
N GLU A 153 -30.84 32.52 14.15
CA GLU A 153 -30.62 31.31 14.95
C GLU A 153 -29.20 31.27 15.48
N LYS A 154 -28.98 30.38 16.43
CA LYS A 154 -27.63 30.08 16.95
C LYS A 154 -27.22 28.67 16.57
N GLU A 155 -25.98 28.51 16.20
CA GLU A 155 -25.38 27.19 15.90
C GLU A 155 -24.10 26.96 16.73
N PRO A 156 -23.79 25.71 17.09
CA PRO A 156 -22.55 25.41 17.79
C PRO A 156 -21.33 25.58 16.88
N LEU A 157 -20.28 26.25 17.37
CA LEU A 157 -19.04 26.44 16.63
C LEU A 157 -18.22 25.13 16.55
N VAL A 158 -18.41 24.24 17.53
CA VAL A 158 -17.84 22.90 17.63
C VAL A 158 -18.78 22.01 18.44
N LEU A 159 -18.80 20.71 18.22
CA LEU A 159 -19.57 19.80 19.04
C LEU A 159 -18.77 19.34 20.26
N PRO A 160 -19.42 18.97 21.38
CA PRO A 160 -18.76 18.47 22.60
C PRO A 160 -17.93 17.21 22.38
N ALA A 161 -18.28 16.38 21.43
CA ALA A 161 -17.57 15.20 20.89
C ALA A 161 -16.86 14.35 21.97
N ARG A 162 -17.54 13.37 22.52
CA ARG A 162 -16.92 12.33 23.35
C ARG A 162 -16.08 11.33 22.56
N LEU A 163 -16.32 11.24 21.25
CA LEU A 163 -15.68 10.34 20.30
C LEU A 163 -14.56 11.07 19.55
N PRO A 164 -13.35 10.51 19.40
CA PRO A 164 -12.27 11.07 18.58
C PRO A 164 -12.57 10.89 17.08
N ASN A 165 -13.63 11.55 16.62
CA ASN A 165 -14.25 11.32 15.31
C ASN A 165 -13.32 11.61 14.13
N LEU A 166 -12.40 12.59 14.26
CA LEU A 166 -11.48 12.92 13.16
C LEU A 166 -10.59 11.72 12.78
N LEU A 167 -10.07 11.01 13.75
CA LEU A 167 -9.26 9.81 13.51
C LEU A 167 -10.13 8.59 13.17
N VAL A 168 -11.28 8.43 13.83
CA VAL A 168 -12.15 7.26 13.62
C VAL A 168 -12.74 7.25 12.22
N ASN A 169 -13.31 8.35 11.75
CA ASN A 169 -13.95 8.43 10.43
C ASN A 169 -13.08 9.07 9.36
N GLY A 170 -11.99 9.71 9.74
CA GLY A 170 -11.18 10.46 8.81
C GLY A 170 -11.87 11.70 8.25
N SER A 171 -11.20 12.37 7.33
CA SER A 171 -11.77 13.51 6.58
C SER A 171 -10.98 13.73 5.29
N GLY A 172 -11.67 14.02 4.20
CA GLY A 172 -11.05 14.42 2.94
C GLY A 172 -11.65 15.72 2.43
N GLY A 173 -10.83 16.64 1.93
CA GLY A 173 -11.30 17.92 1.40
C GLY A 173 -10.23 18.72 0.67
N ILE A 174 -10.67 19.53 -0.29
CA ILE A 174 -9.80 20.39 -1.09
C ILE A 174 -10.18 21.84 -0.78
N ALA A 175 -9.23 22.61 -0.30
CA ALA A 175 -9.33 24.03 -0.05
C ALA A 175 -8.47 24.84 -1.03
N VAL A 176 -8.42 26.15 -0.88
CA VAL A 176 -7.55 27.00 -1.68
C VAL A 176 -6.11 26.86 -1.20
N GLY A 177 -5.22 26.38 -2.06
CA GLY A 177 -3.81 26.20 -1.77
C GLY A 177 -3.44 25.06 -0.83
N MET A 178 -4.40 24.31 -0.31
CA MET A 178 -4.18 23.15 0.57
C MET A 178 -5.30 22.13 0.46
N ALA A 179 -5.01 20.91 0.85
CA ALA A 179 -5.97 19.81 0.93
C ALA A 179 -5.80 19.06 2.24
N THR A 180 -6.83 18.38 2.69
CA THR A 180 -6.77 17.41 3.77
C THR A 180 -7.19 16.03 3.27
N ASN A 181 -6.53 15.00 3.75
CA ASN A 181 -6.88 13.60 3.49
C ASN A 181 -6.43 12.75 4.67
N ILE A 182 -7.28 12.66 5.68
CA ILE A 182 -7.02 11.92 6.92
C ILE A 182 -7.72 10.57 6.80
N PRO A 183 -7.00 9.44 6.90
CA PRO A 183 -7.62 8.12 6.80
C PRO A 183 -8.45 7.78 8.03
N PRO A 184 -9.47 6.93 7.89
CA PRO A 184 -10.21 6.38 9.03
C PRO A 184 -9.37 5.34 9.79
N HIS A 185 -9.67 5.18 11.09
CA HIS A 185 -8.96 4.27 11.99
C HIS A 185 -9.92 3.41 12.81
N ASN A 186 -9.39 2.37 13.40
CA ASN A 186 -10.15 1.52 14.32
C ASN A 186 -10.48 2.27 15.63
N LEU A 187 -11.75 2.23 16.02
CA LEU A 187 -12.24 2.91 17.23
C LEU A 187 -11.50 2.45 18.49
N ASN A 188 -11.32 1.14 18.67
CA ASN A 188 -10.67 0.59 19.86
C ASN A 188 -9.23 1.07 19.97
N GLU A 189 -8.48 1.02 18.87
CA GLU A 189 -7.07 1.42 18.82
C GLU A 189 -6.91 2.92 19.11
N VAL A 190 -7.76 3.77 18.52
CA VAL A 190 -7.71 5.23 18.78
C VAL A 190 -8.08 5.55 20.21
N VAL A 191 -9.11 4.89 20.77
CA VAL A 191 -9.49 5.07 22.18
C VAL A 191 -8.37 4.59 23.10
N ASP A 192 -7.75 3.44 22.82
CA ASP A 192 -6.62 2.93 23.60
C ASP A 192 -5.41 3.87 23.53
N ALA A 193 -5.13 4.47 22.39
CA ALA A 193 -4.10 5.51 22.27
C ALA A 193 -4.43 6.77 23.09
N CYS A 194 -5.70 7.21 23.10
CA CYS A 194 -6.15 8.29 23.95
C CYS A 194 -5.97 7.97 25.45
N LEU A 195 -6.34 6.76 25.87
CA LEU A 195 -6.19 6.29 27.25
C LEU A 195 -4.72 6.18 27.67
N HIS A 196 -3.86 5.72 26.75
CA HIS A 196 -2.42 5.66 26.98
C HIS A 196 -1.82 7.05 27.16
N LEU A 197 -2.17 8.01 26.29
CA LEU A 197 -1.66 9.38 26.36
C LEU A 197 -2.21 10.14 27.59
N LEU A 198 -3.44 9.85 28.05
CA LEU A 198 -3.98 10.38 29.31
C LEU A 198 -3.18 9.90 30.52
N SER A 199 -2.67 8.67 30.47
CA SER A 199 -1.90 8.06 31.58
C SER A 199 -0.41 8.42 31.49
N ASN A 200 0.13 8.61 30.28
CA ASN A 200 1.50 8.98 29.99
C ASN A 200 1.56 10.14 28.98
N PRO A 201 1.50 11.41 29.42
CA PRO A 201 1.51 12.57 28.53
C PRO A 201 2.79 12.71 27.70
N GLU A 202 3.91 12.14 28.14
CA GLU A 202 5.20 12.17 27.46
C GLU A 202 5.38 11.02 26.45
N ALA A 203 4.35 10.17 26.25
CA ALA A 203 4.41 9.09 25.30
C ALA A 203 4.85 9.57 23.91
N SER A 204 5.76 8.83 23.30
CA SER A 204 6.27 9.10 21.95
C SER A 204 5.26 8.71 20.86
N ILE A 205 5.45 9.25 19.66
CA ILE A 205 4.62 8.85 18.51
C ILE A 205 4.84 7.36 18.19
N ASP A 206 6.03 6.82 18.40
CA ASP A 206 6.34 5.42 18.15
C ASP A 206 5.58 4.48 19.09
N GLU A 207 5.44 4.82 20.35
CA GLU A 207 4.58 4.08 21.30
C GLU A 207 3.10 4.14 20.90
N LEU A 208 2.62 5.28 20.40
CA LEU A 208 1.26 5.40 19.90
C LEU A 208 1.04 4.58 18.63
N MET A 209 2.07 4.40 17.78
CA MET A 209 2.00 3.55 16.58
C MET A 209 1.97 2.05 16.91
N GLU A 210 2.43 1.62 18.06
CA GLU A 210 2.24 0.24 18.52
C GLU A 210 0.78 -0.06 18.84
N ILE A 211 0.04 0.95 19.32
CA ILE A 211 -1.39 0.84 19.66
C ILE A 211 -2.26 1.04 18.41
N VAL A 212 -1.90 2.01 17.54
CA VAL A 212 -2.58 2.31 16.27
C VAL A 212 -1.64 1.94 15.12
N PRO A 213 -1.55 0.67 14.74
CA PRO A 213 -0.54 0.21 13.78
C PRO A 213 -0.73 0.77 12.37
N ALA A 214 -1.99 0.99 11.96
CA ALA A 214 -2.33 1.48 10.63
C ALA A 214 -3.79 1.99 10.57
N PRO A 215 -4.18 2.71 9.52
CA PRO A 215 -5.58 3.00 9.22
C PRO A 215 -6.47 1.76 9.19
N ASP A 216 -7.77 1.94 9.32
CA ASP A 216 -8.77 0.87 9.25
C ASP A 216 -9.92 1.31 8.35
N PHE A 217 -9.89 0.87 7.10
CA PHE A 217 -10.81 1.35 6.09
C PHE A 217 -12.20 0.67 6.17
N PRO A 218 -13.30 1.38 5.85
CA PRO A 218 -14.65 0.83 5.85
C PRO A 218 -14.82 -0.37 4.92
N THR A 219 -14.14 -0.38 3.78
CA THR A 219 -14.19 -1.43 2.76
C THR A 219 -13.20 -2.56 3.01
N ALA A 220 -12.54 -2.57 4.18
CA ALA A 220 -11.53 -3.55 4.57
C ALA A 220 -10.27 -3.53 3.67
N GLY A 221 -9.95 -4.61 2.97
CA GLY A 221 -8.75 -4.74 2.15
C GLY A 221 -7.46 -4.92 2.95
N ILE A 222 -6.33 -4.87 2.25
CA ILE A 222 -4.99 -5.10 2.80
C ILE A 222 -4.17 -3.82 2.70
N ILE A 223 -3.60 -3.38 3.80
CA ILE A 223 -2.57 -2.33 3.82
C ILE A 223 -1.22 -2.99 3.55
N TYR A 224 -0.61 -2.65 2.43
CA TYR A 224 0.59 -3.30 1.93
C TYR A 224 1.83 -2.46 2.18
N GLY A 225 2.63 -2.87 3.16
CA GLY A 225 3.80 -2.12 3.64
C GLY A 225 3.46 -1.01 4.64
N ILE A 226 4.19 -0.95 5.75
CA ILE A 226 3.88 -0.06 6.87
C ILE A 226 4.67 1.27 6.84
N ASN A 227 5.73 1.38 6.01
CA ASN A 227 6.63 2.53 6.03
C ASN A 227 5.90 3.85 5.73
N GLY A 228 5.04 3.85 4.70
CA GLY A 228 4.25 5.03 4.36
C GLY A 228 3.23 5.45 5.41
N VAL A 229 2.74 4.49 6.22
CA VAL A 229 1.89 4.76 7.39
C VAL A 229 2.70 5.44 8.48
N LYS A 230 3.90 4.90 8.80
CA LYS A 230 4.80 5.47 9.81
C LYS A 230 5.21 6.90 9.48
N ASP A 231 5.55 7.15 8.21
CA ASP A 231 5.85 8.50 7.73
C ASP A 231 4.66 9.44 7.92
N GLY A 232 3.44 8.98 7.55
CA GLY A 232 2.20 9.72 7.74
C GLY A 232 1.93 10.09 9.20
N TYR A 233 2.09 9.16 10.11
CA TYR A 233 1.87 9.40 11.53
C TYR A 233 2.90 10.30 12.18
N ARG A 234 4.17 10.26 11.74
CA ARG A 234 5.24 11.14 12.24
C ARG A 234 5.20 12.55 11.68
N THR A 235 4.93 12.66 10.38
CA THR A 235 5.09 13.94 9.66
C THR A 235 3.77 14.57 9.22
N GLY A 236 2.65 13.87 9.34
CA GLY A 236 1.36 14.25 8.79
C GLY A 236 1.20 13.97 7.30
N ARG A 237 2.24 13.46 6.62
CA ARG A 237 2.20 13.12 5.19
C ARG A 237 2.78 11.73 4.95
N GLY A 238 2.05 10.91 4.21
CA GLY A 238 2.48 9.54 3.90
C GLY A 238 1.69 8.94 2.76
N LYS A 239 2.13 7.76 2.29
CA LYS A 239 1.45 7.01 1.23
C LYS A 239 1.09 5.63 1.76
N VAL A 240 -0.18 5.37 1.93
CA VAL A 240 -0.71 4.07 2.35
C VAL A 240 -1.09 3.29 1.10
N VAL A 241 -0.38 2.22 0.81
CA VAL A 241 -0.73 1.33 -0.30
C VAL A 241 -1.82 0.37 0.16
N MET A 242 -2.93 0.36 -0.55
CA MET A 242 -4.08 -0.51 -0.28
C MET A 242 -4.20 -1.54 -1.40
N ARG A 243 -4.44 -2.79 -1.05
CA ARG A 243 -4.71 -3.88 -1.98
C ARG A 243 -6.09 -4.49 -1.73
N ALA A 244 -6.72 -4.92 -2.79
CA ALA A 244 -7.88 -5.80 -2.72
C ALA A 244 -7.50 -7.11 -2.02
N LYS A 245 -8.41 -7.67 -1.25
CA LYS A 245 -8.27 -9.02 -0.73
C LYS A 245 -8.80 -10.00 -1.75
N CYS A 246 -7.92 -10.91 -2.17
CA CYS A 246 -8.23 -11.90 -3.18
C CYS A 246 -7.86 -13.30 -2.69
N HIS A 247 -8.58 -14.30 -3.21
CA HIS A 247 -8.21 -15.72 -3.08
C HIS A 247 -8.43 -16.43 -4.42
N PHE A 248 -7.92 -17.65 -4.53
CA PHE A 248 -8.04 -18.46 -5.74
C PHE A 248 -9.01 -19.60 -5.53
N GLU A 249 -9.83 -19.87 -6.54
CA GLU A 249 -10.74 -21.00 -6.56
C GLU A 249 -10.54 -21.82 -7.83
N ASP A 250 -10.64 -23.14 -7.69
CA ASP A 250 -10.63 -24.04 -8.83
C ASP A 250 -12.03 -24.12 -9.46
N ILE A 251 -12.08 -23.93 -10.78
CA ILE A 251 -13.30 -24.04 -11.56
C ILE A 251 -13.17 -25.19 -12.59
N ASP A 252 -14.28 -25.60 -13.18
CA ASP A 252 -14.32 -26.68 -14.19
C ASP A 252 -13.63 -27.99 -13.73
N ARG A 253 -13.88 -28.42 -12.50
CA ARG A 253 -13.30 -29.63 -11.88
C ARG A 253 -11.77 -29.58 -11.82
N GLY A 254 -11.19 -28.43 -11.55
CA GLY A 254 -9.75 -28.21 -11.40
C GLY A 254 -9.00 -27.96 -12.71
N GLN A 255 -9.71 -27.81 -13.84
CA GLN A 255 -9.06 -27.55 -15.14
C GLN A 255 -8.69 -26.06 -15.35
N ARG A 256 -9.40 -25.15 -14.67
CA ARG A 256 -9.15 -23.71 -14.70
C ARG A 256 -9.21 -23.15 -13.28
N GLN A 257 -8.64 -22.00 -13.08
CA GLN A 257 -8.70 -21.27 -11.82
C GLN A 257 -9.37 -19.91 -12.01
N ALA A 258 -9.93 -19.38 -10.94
CA ALA A 258 -10.48 -18.05 -10.89
C ALA A 258 -9.84 -17.26 -9.75
N ILE A 259 -9.66 -15.97 -9.95
CA ILE A 259 -9.32 -15.02 -8.90
C ILE A 259 -10.62 -14.45 -8.38
N ILE A 260 -10.87 -14.62 -7.09
CA ILE A 260 -12.05 -14.09 -6.40
C ILE A 260 -11.62 -12.86 -5.61
N VAL A 261 -12.29 -11.74 -5.84
CA VAL A 261 -12.06 -10.50 -5.10
C VAL A 261 -13.16 -10.36 -4.05
N ASP A 262 -12.78 -10.43 -2.77
CA ASP A 262 -13.69 -10.36 -1.62
C ASP A 262 -13.84 -8.93 -1.10
N GLU A 263 -12.76 -8.13 -1.16
CA GLU A 263 -12.72 -6.78 -0.61
C GLU A 263 -11.95 -5.85 -1.57
N LEU A 264 -12.41 -4.60 -1.70
CA LEU A 264 -11.78 -3.59 -2.56
C LEU A 264 -11.06 -2.53 -1.74
N PRO A 265 -10.03 -1.89 -2.30
CA PRO A 265 -9.43 -0.71 -1.69
C PRO A 265 -10.45 0.41 -1.46
N TYR A 266 -10.23 1.19 -0.41
CA TYR A 266 -11.12 2.30 -0.04
C TYR A 266 -11.27 3.33 -1.17
N GLN A 267 -12.49 3.79 -1.40
CA GLN A 267 -12.88 4.75 -2.45
C GLN A 267 -12.75 4.22 -3.90
N VAL A 268 -12.56 2.95 -4.11
CA VAL A 268 -12.57 2.34 -5.45
C VAL A 268 -14.00 1.96 -5.84
N ASN A 269 -14.39 2.36 -7.04
CA ASN A 269 -15.67 2.00 -7.63
C ASN A 269 -15.55 0.63 -8.34
N LYS A 270 -16.38 -0.34 -7.95
CA LYS A 270 -16.33 -1.72 -8.47
C LYS A 270 -16.63 -1.77 -9.98
N LYS A 271 -17.64 -1.06 -10.45
CA LYS A 271 -18.02 -1.05 -11.86
C LYS A 271 -16.94 -0.46 -12.75
N THR A 272 -16.39 0.70 -12.39
CA THR A 272 -15.29 1.34 -13.13
C THR A 272 -14.04 0.46 -13.15
N LEU A 273 -13.79 -0.26 -12.05
CA LEU A 273 -12.70 -1.24 -11.96
C LEU A 273 -12.91 -2.40 -12.95
N GLN A 274 -14.12 -2.96 -13.02
CA GLN A 274 -14.46 -4.01 -13.98
C GLN A 274 -14.32 -3.54 -15.43
N GLU A 275 -14.83 -2.37 -15.75
CA GLU A 275 -14.71 -1.75 -17.08
C GLU A 275 -13.22 -1.59 -17.45
N ARG A 276 -12.39 -1.11 -16.51
CA ARG A 276 -10.95 -0.97 -16.72
C ARG A 276 -10.24 -2.30 -16.94
N MET A 277 -10.58 -3.34 -16.20
CA MET A 277 -10.06 -4.69 -16.43
C MET A 277 -10.43 -5.20 -17.82
N ALA A 278 -11.69 -5.05 -18.22
CA ALA A 278 -12.16 -5.48 -19.55
C ALA A 278 -11.43 -4.74 -20.68
N GLU A 279 -11.19 -3.43 -20.54
CA GLU A 279 -10.39 -2.65 -21.48
C GLU A 279 -8.97 -3.22 -21.64
N LEU A 280 -8.27 -3.48 -20.51
CA LEU A 280 -6.89 -4.01 -20.52
C LEU A 280 -6.80 -5.40 -21.16
N VAL A 281 -7.82 -6.23 -21.00
CA VAL A 281 -7.92 -7.53 -21.66
C VAL A 281 -8.16 -7.35 -23.17
N HIS A 282 -9.04 -6.44 -23.56
CA HIS A 282 -9.31 -6.14 -24.97
C HIS A 282 -8.08 -5.54 -25.67
N GLU A 283 -7.34 -4.67 -24.99
CA GLU A 283 -6.09 -4.07 -25.47
C GLU A 283 -4.90 -5.04 -25.44
N LYS A 284 -5.10 -6.26 -24.95
CA LYS A 284 -4.06 -7.30 -24.78
C LYS A 284 -2.89 -6.85 -23.89
N LYS A 285 -3.14 -5.95 -22.96
CA LYS A 285 -2.18 -5.52 -21.95
C LYS A 285 -2.11 -6.49 -20.77
N ILE A 286 -3.23 -7.16 -20.50
CA ILE A 286 -3.33 -8.29 -19.57
C ILE A 286 -3.87 -9.47 -20.35
N GLU A 287 -3.09 -10.53 -20.42
CA GLU A 287 -3.49 -11.78 -21.01
C GLU A 287 -3.90 -12.77 -19.90
N GLY A 288 -4.50 -13.90 -20.29
CA GLY A 288 -4.84 -14.97 -19.33
C GLY A 288 -6.24 -14.89 -18.73
N ILE A 289 -6.98 -13.79 -18.86
CA ILE A 289 -8.37 -13.68 -18.39
C ILE A 289 -9.34 -14.16 -19.46
N SER A 290 -10.29 -15.03 -19.09
CA SER A 290 -11.34 -15.53 -19.98
C SER A 290 -12.66 -14.82 -19.79
N HIS A 291 -13.06 -14.54 -18.53
CA HIS A 291 -14.33 -13.90 -18.20
C HIS A 291 -14.23 -13.12 -16.89
N ILE A 292 -15.01 -12.07 -16.76
CA ILE A 292 -15.13 -11.27 -15.54
C ILE A 292 -16.62 -11.17 -15.21
N GLN A 293 -17.01 -11.62 -14.01
CA GLN A 293 -18.39 -11.66 -13.57
C GLN A 293 -18.53 -11.14 -12.15
N ASP A 294 -19.55 -10.34 -11.91
CA ASP A 294 -19.93 -9.89 -10.57
C ASP A 294 -21.01 -10.83 -10.00
N GLU A 295 -20.66 -11.52 -8.94
CA GLU A 295 -21.52 -12.43 -8.19
C GLU A 295 -21.83 -11.90 -6.79
N SER A 296 -21.60 -10.59 -6.56
CA SER A 296 -21.86 -9.99 -5.26
C SER A 296 -23.34 -10.05 -4.90
N ASP A 297 -23.63 -10.43 -3.66
CA ASP A 297 -24.98 -10.54 -3.13
C ASP A 297 -25.07 -9.98 -1.69
N LYS A 298 -26.16 -10.30 -0.98
CA LYS A 298 -26.38 -9.87 0.42
C LYS A 298 -25.36 -10.47 1.42
N SER A 299 -24.68 -11.55 1.05
CA SER A 299 -23.66 -12.19 1.89
C SER A 299 -22.29 -11.49 1.81
N GLY A 300 -22.06 -10.73 0.75
CA GLY A 300 -20.81 -9.98 0.56
C GLY A 300 -20.46 -9.70 -0.90
N MET A 301 -19.31 -9.06 -1.06
CA MET A 301 -18.73 -8.81 -2.37
C MET A 301 -18.08 -10.10 -2.90
N ARG A 302 -18.32 -10.40 -4.17
CA ARG A 302 -17.71 -11.52 -4.87
C ARG A 302 -17.53 -11.15 -6.35
N LEU A 303 -16.37 -10.63 -6.71
CA LEU A 303 -16.01 -10.37 -8.10
C LEU A 303 -15.15 -11.53 -8.60
N VAL A 304 -15.64 -12.26 -9.58
CA VAL A 304 -15.01 -13.47 -10.14
C VAL A 304 -14.26 -13.11 -11.42
N ILE A 305 -12.97 -13.42 -11.47
CA ILE A 305 -12.12 -13.25 -12.64
C ILE A 305 -11.65 -14.64 -13.07
N GLU A 306 -12.30 -15.22 -14.08
CA GLU A 306 -11.96 -16.54 -14.60
C GLU A 306 -10.72 -16.49 -15.48
N LEU A 307 -9.79 -17.39 -15.25
CA LEU A 307 -8.56 -17.50 -16.02
C LEU A 307 -8.69 -18.50 -17.17
N LYS A 308 -7.87 -18.34 -18.20
CA LYS A 308 -7.70 -19.32 -19.24
C LYS A 308 -6.95 -20.54 -18.71
N ARG A 309 -7.09 -21.67 -19.40
CA ARG A 309 -6.43 -22.90 -19.02
C ARG A 309 -4.90 -22.76 -19.08
N GLY A 310 -4.21 -23.17 -18.02
CA GLY A 310 -2.75 -23.15 -17.94
C GLY A 310 -2.13 -21.81 -17.50
N GLU A 311 -2.95 -20.83 -17.15
CA GLU A 311 -2.46 -19.56 -16.60
C GLU A 311 -2.13 -19.68 -15.11
N VAL A 312 -1.15 -18.92 -14.66
CA VAL A 312 -0.73 -18.84 -13.25
C VAL A 312 -1.46 -17.68 -12.57
N PRO A 313 -2.36 -17.94 -11.60
CA PRO A 313 -3.21 -16.92 -11.01
C PRO A 313 -2.43 -15.76 -10.37
N GLU A 314 -1.31 -16.06 -9.70
CA GLU A 314 -0.46 -15.07 -9.03
C GLU A 314 0.11 -14.05 -10.02
N VAL A 315 0.54 -14.51 -11.20
CA VAL A 315 1.09 -13.63 -12.25
C VAL A 315 0.01 -12.70 -12.79
N VAL A 316 -1.20 -13.23 -13.05
CA VAL A 316 -2.32 -12.42 -13.53
C VAL A 316 -2.74 -11.42 -12.45
N LEU A 317 -2.83 -11.84 -11.18
CA LEU A 317 -3.16 -10.96 -10.06
C LEU A 317 -2.13 -9.85 -9.87
N ASN A 318 -0.84 -10.15 -9.99
CA ASN A 318 0.22 -9.16 -9.92
C ASN A 318 0.13 -8.12 -11.05
N ASN A 319 -0.22 -8.56 -12.26
CA ASN A 319 -0.48 -7.65 -13.38
C ASN A 319 -1.72 -6.77 -13.12
N LEU A 320 -2.78 -7.32 -12.54
CA LEU A 320 -3.96 -6.58 -12.14
C LEU A 320 -3.64 -5.53 -11.06
N TYR A 321 -2.86 -5.87 -10.04
CA TYR A 321 -2.39 -4.91 -9.03
C TYR A 321 -1.59 -3.75 -9.64
N LYS A 322 -0.76 -4.02 -10.64
CA LYS A 322 0.08 -2.99 -11.26
C LYS A 322 -0.69 -2.08 -12.23
N GLN A 323 -1.74 -2.57 -12.88
CA GLN A 323 -2.42 -1.88 -13.98
C GLN A 323 -3.83 -1.40 -13.65
N THR A 324 -4.39 -1.79 -12.49
CA THR A 324 -5.73 -1.46 -12.07
C THR A 324 -5.79 -0.95 -10.64
N GLN A 325 -6.96 -0.45 -10.23
CA GLN A 325 -7.22 -0.02 -8.85
C GLN A 325 -7.45 -1.17 -7.85
N LEU A 326 -7.17 -2.43 -8.22
CA LEU A 326 -7.04 -3.52 -7.23
C LEU A 326 -5.89 -3.24 -6.25
N GLN A 327 -4.91 -2.45 -6.65
CA GLN A 327 -3.97 -1.77 -5.77
C GLN A 327 -4.07 -0.27 -6.00
N ASP A 328 -4.33 0.48 -4.93
CA ASP A 328 -4.39 1.94 -4.98
C ASP A 328 -3.63 2.55 -3.80
N THR A 329 -3.32 3.82 -3.88
CA THR A 329 -2.55 4.53 -2.87
C THR A 329 -3.36 5.64 -2.25
N PHE A 330 -3.60 5.55 -0.94
CA PHE A 330 -4.18 6.63 -0.15
C PHE A 330 -3.08 7.60 0.29
N GLY A 331 -3.10 8.80 -0.27
CA GLY A 331 -2.14 9.85 0.11
C GLY A 331 -2.59 10.53 1.41
N MET A 332 -1.94 10.23 2.52
CA MET A 332 -2.19 10.89 3.79
C MET A 332 -1.72 12.34 3.75
N ASN A 333 -2.59 13.24 4.18
CA ASN A 333 -2.27 14.65 4.42
C ASN A 333 -3.15 15.14 5.60
N MET A 334 -2.62 15.05 6.80
CA MET A 334 -3.37 15.26 8.04
C MET A 334 -3.45 16.75 8.41
N VAL A 335 -4.12 17.52 7.56
CA VAL A 335 -4.37 18.95 7.80
C VAL A 335 -5.74 19.13 8.48
N ALA A 336 -5.76 19.78 9.62
CA ALA A 336 -6.98 20.10 10.36
C ALA A 336 -6.94 21.53 10.92
N LEU A 337 -8.07 22.06 11.31
CA LEU A 337 -8.18 23.35 11.97
C LEU A 337 -7.91 23.20 13.46
N ILE A 338 -6.91 23.93 13.97
CA ILE A 338 -6.64 24.08 15.39
C ILE A 338 -6.75 25.57 15.71
N ASN A 339 -7.68 25.93 16.60
CA ASN A 339 -7.97 27.33 16.93
C ASN A 339 -8.26 28.21 15.69
N GLY A 340 -9.00 27.66 14.72
CA GLY A 340 -9.36 28.35 13.48
C GLY A 340 -8.22 28.50 12.45
N GLN A 341 -7.05 27.91 12.70
CA GLN A 341 -5.90 27.93 11.79
C GLN A 341 -5.61 26.54 11.22
N PRO A 342 -5.35 26.41 9.91
CA PRO A 342 -4.98 25.13 9.31
C PRO A 342 -3.56 24.74 9.76
N LYS A 343 -3.42 23.53 10.29
CA LYS A 343 -2.13 22.95 10.73
C LYS A 343 -1.97 21.55 10.15
N LEU A 344 -0.77 21.24 9.67
CA LEU A 344 -0.37 19.88 9.39
C LEU A 344 -0.02 19.20 10.73
N CYS A 345 -0.77 18.16 11.08
CA CYS A 345 -0.69 17.47 12.35
C CYS A 345 -0.08 16.08 12.20
N ASN A 346 0.62 15.62 13.20
CA ASN A 346 1.01 14.23 13.38
C ASN A 346 -0.08 13.47 14.17
N LEU A 347 0.10 12.17 14.39
CA LEU A 347 -0.87 11.36 15.13
C LEU A 347 -1.05 11.85 16.58
N LYS A 348 0.04 12.18 17.26
CA LYS A 348 0.02 12.67 18.64
C LYS A 348 -0.69 14.02 18.75
N ASP A 349 -0.40 14.97 17.84
CA ASP A 349 -1.05 16.28 17.81
C ASP A 349 -2.59 16.15 17.77
N LEU A 350 -3.12 15.27 16.93
CA LEU A 350 -4.57 15.09 16.80
C LEU A 350 -5.21 14.50 18.06
N ILE A 351 -4.55 13.55 18.70
CA ILE A 351 -5.02 12.97 19.96
C ILE A 351 -4.95 14.00 21.09
N GLU A 352 -3.88 14.79 21.19
CA GLU A 352 -3.71 15.83 22.19
C GLU A 352 -4.79 16.90 22.09
N VAL A 353 -5.07 17.39 20.87
CA VAL A 353 -6.13 18.40 20.63
C VAL A 353 -7.50 17.86 21.04
N PHE A 354 -7.80 16.62 20.71
CA PHE A 354 -9.04 15.97 21.14
C PHE A 354 -9.12 15.88 22.67
N LEU A 355 -8.08 15.40 23.35
CA LEU A 355 -8.05 15.25 24.79
C LEU A 355 -8.13 16.61 25.50
N GLN A 356 -7.50 17.66 24.97
CA GLN A 356 -7.62 19.01 25.49
C GLN A 356 -9.05 19.53 25.36
N HIS A 357 -9.69 19.31 24.22
CA HIS A 357 -11.11 19.64 24.02
C HIS A 357 -12.00 18.89 25.02
N ARG A 358 -11.74 17.61 25.26
CA ARG A 358 -12.49 16.85 26.27
C ARG A 358 -12.33 17.43 27.69
N ARG A 359 -11.10 17.83 28.04
CA ARG A 359 -10.87 18.50 29.35
C ARG A 359 -11.70 19.77 29.48
N GLU A 360 -11.74 20.59 28.44
CA GLU A 360 -12.52 21.83 28.43
C GLU A 360 -14.02 21.52 28.52
N VAL A 361 -14.54 20.56 27.75
CA VAL A 361 -15.96 20.18 27.79
C VAL A 361 -16.37 19.64 29.16
N VAL A 362 -15.58 18.75 29.75
CA VAL A 362 -15.87 18.21 31.11
C VAL A 362 -15.83 19.31 32.16
N THR A 363 -14.86 20.22 32.10
CA THR A 363 -14.76 21.35 33.01
C THR A 363 -15.98 22.28 32.89
N ARG A 364 -16.35 22.67 31.65
CA ARG A 364 -17.53 23.54 31.40
C ARG A 364 -18.83 22.85 31.83
N ARG A 365 -19.00 21.57 31.55
CA ARG A 365 -20.13 20.76 32.01
C ARG A 365 -20.21 20.76 33.56
N THR A 366 -19.08 20.54 34.20
CA THR A 366 -19.01 20.54 35.68
C THR A 366 -19.38 21.89 36.24
N VAL A 367 -18.91 22.99 35.66
CA VAL A 367 -19.29 24.36 36.07
C VAL A 367 -20.79 24.60 35.87
N PHE A 368 -21.37 24.15 34.76
CA PHE A 368 -22.81 24.25 34.49
C PHE A 368 -23.61 23.46 35.53
N ASN A 369 -23.24 22.19 35.77
CA ASN A 369 -23.90 21.34 36.76
C ASN A 369 -23.78 21.93 38.15
N LEU A 370 -22.62 22.44 38.51
CA LEU A 370 -22.40 23.12 39.81
C LEU A 370 -23.30 24.32 39.96
N ARG A 371 -23.46 25.15 38.92
CA ARG A 371 -24.38 26.29 38.95
C ARG A 371 -25.82 25.81 39.18
N LYS A 372 -26.24 24.77 38.46
CA LYS A 372 -27.59 24.19 38.59
C LYS A 372 -27.83 23.54 39.95
N ALA A 373 -26.86 22.81 40.46
CA ALA A 373 -26.91 22.22 41.81
C ALA A 373 -27.01 23.30 42.90
N ARG A 374 -26.23 24.39 42.82
CA ARG A 374 -26.32 25.54 43.73
C ARG A 374 -27.67 26.25 43.65
N GLU A 375 -28.20 26.49 42.45
CA GLU A 375 -29.55 27.06 42.26
C GLU A 375 -30.61 26.16 42.89
N ARG A 376 -30.52 24.82 42.74
CA ARG A 376 -31.46 23.87 43.32
C ARG A 376 -31.34 23.80 44.84
N GLY A 377 -30.13 23.74 45.39
CA GLY A 377 -29.89 23.76 46.83
C GLY A 377 -30.49 25.01 47.50
N HIS A 378 -30.30 26.16 46.85
CA HIS A 378 -30.85 27.41 47.32
C HIS A 378 -32.41 27.42 47.34
N VAL A 379 -33.05 26.85 46.32
CA VAL A 379 -34.52 26.71 46.30
C VAL A 379 -34.98 25.78 47.42
N LEU A 380 -34.27 24.65 47.64
CA LEU A 380 -34.62 23.69 48.70
C LEU A 380 -34.50 24.31 50.11
N GLU A 381 -33.51 25.16 50.36
CA GLU A 381 -33.43 25.94 51.61
C GLU A 381 -34.64 26.84 51.83
N GLY A 382 -35.07 27.57 50.81
CA GLY A 382 -36.28 28.42 50.87
C GLY A 382 -37.53 27.59 51.13
N LEU A 383 -37.67 26.42 50.49
CA LEU A 383 -38.80 25.52 50.75
C LEU A 383 -38.81 24.98 52.18
N ALA A 384 -37.63 24.63 52.72
CA ALA A 384 -37.48 24.20 54.10
C ALA A 384 -37.86 25.29 55.12
N VAL A 385 -37.49 26.57 54.88
CA VAL A 385 -37.92 27.71 55.64
C VAL A 385 -39.42 27.86 55.61
N ALA A 386 -40.04 27.74 54.46
CA ALA A 386 -41.49 27.83 54.25
C ALA A 386 -42.27 26.74 55.02
N LEU A 387 -41.77 25.54 55.01
CA LEU A 387 -42.37 24.40 55.69
C LEU A 387 -42.23 24.48 57.19
N ALA A 388 -41.10 25.00 57.71
CA ALA A 388 -40.90 25.25 59.13
C ALA A 388 -41.79 26.38 59.65
N ASN A 389 -42.24 27.30 58.81
CA ASN A 389 -43.02 28.48 59.18
C ASN A 389 -44.38 28.54 58.46
N ILE A 390 -45.00 27.42 58.20
CA ILE A 390 -46.09 27.23 57.24
C ILE A 390 -47.27 28.13 57.50
N ASP A 391 -47.70 28.29 58.80
CA ASP A 391 -48.85 29.08 59.14
C ASP A 391 -48.65 30.60 58.89
N ALA A 392 -47.43 31.10 59.15
CA ALA A 392 -47.08 32.49 58.85
C ALA A 392 -47.04 32.75 57.32
N PHE A 393 -46.51 31.81 56.56
CA PHE A 393 -46.49 31.92 55.08
C PHE A 393 -47.91 31.94 54.51
N ILE A 394 -48.78 31.01 54.94
CA ILE A 394 -50.18 30.97 54.54
C ILE A 394 -50.89 32.26 54.88
N ALA A 395 -50.70 32.82 56.08
CA ALA A 395 -51.31 34.09 56.53
C ALA A 395 -50.88 35.27 55.64
N ILE A 396 -49.58 35.37 55.28
CA ILE A 396 -49.08 36.42 54.40
C ILE A 396 -49.66 36.26 52.97
N ILE A 397 -49.60 35.08 52.42
CA ILE A 397 -50.12 34.82 51.06
C ILE A 397 -51.61 35.09 50.99
N ARG A 398 -52.38 34.71 51.98
CA ARG A 398 -53.85 34.91 52.08
C ARG A 398 -54.25 36.38 52.19
N ASN A 399 -53.41 37.15 52.89
CA ASN A 399 -53.75 38.60 53.17
C ASN A 399 -53.21 39.49 52.01
N ALA A 400 -52.34 38.99 51.13
CA ALA A 400 -51.84 39.75 50.03
C ALA A 400 -52.81 39.89 48.87
N PRO A 401 -53.11 41.09 48.35
CA PRO A 401 -54.10 41.34 47.28
C PRO A 401 -53.62 40.74 45.91
N THR A 402 -52.32 40.54 45.68
CA THR A 402 -51.77 40.03 44.44
C THR A 402 -50.50 39.23 44.71
N PRO A 403 -50.14 38.24 43.86
CA PRO A 403 -48.94 37.46 44.04
C PRO A 403 -47.63 38.27 44.12
N PRO A 404 -47.41 39.36 43.37
CA PRO A 404 -46.24 40.23 43.52
C PRO A 404 -46.13 40.86 44.89
N VAL A 405 -47.27 41.26 45.46
CA VAL A 405 -47.29 41.83 46.83
C VAL A 405 -46.98 40.78 47.91
N ALA A 406 -47.52 39.56 47.71
CA ALA A 406 -47.17 38.42 48.57
C ALA A 406 -45.65 38.13 48.52
N LYS A 407 -45.08 38.13 47.39
CA LYS A 407 -43.66 37.90 47.14
C LYS A 407 -42.78 38.93 47.87
N THR A 408 -43.07 40.22 47.67
CA THR A 408 -42.37 41.32 48.38
C THR A 408 -42.51 41.21 49.88
N ALA A 409 -43.70 40.85 50.41
CA ALA A 409 -43.96 40.68 51.85
C ALA A 409 -43.17 39.51 52.46
N LEU A 410 -43.04 38.38 51.69
CA LEU A 410 -42.23 37.21 52.10
C LEU A 410 -40.75 37.55 52.18
N MET A 411 -40.26 38.31 51.21
CA MET A 411 -38.85 38.75 51.15
C MET A 411 -38.49 39.79 52.23
N ALA A 412 -39.44 40.59 52.60
CA ALA A 412 -39.20 41.67 53.64
C ALA A 412 -39.06 41.14 55.06
N GLN A 413 -39.43 39.89 55.28
CA GLN A 413 -39.34 39.27 56.61
C GLN A 413 -38.07 38.42 56.76
N SER A 414 -37.62 38.34 58.05
CA SER A 414 -36.57 37.44 58.47
C SER A 414 -37.19 36.22 59.12
N TRP A 415 -36.78 35.01 58.73
CA TRP A 415 -37.42 33.79 59.16
C TRP A 415 -36.51 32.97 60.07
N ASP A 416 -37.05 32.47 61.17
CA ASP A 416 -36.37 31.52 62.01
C ASP A 416 -36.64 30.12 61.56
N SER A 417 -35.62 29.34 61.33
CA SER A 417 -35.74 27.92 60.93
C SER A 417 -34.60 27.10 61.53
N GLN A 418 -34.91 26.37 62.59
CA GLN A 418 -33.97 25.43 63.21
C GLN A 418 -33.56 24.36 62.19
N LEU A 419 -34.54 23.90 61.38
CA LEU A 419 -34.29 22.89 60.31
C LEU A 419 -33.23 23.37 59.34
N VAL A 420 -33.30 24.63 58.86
CA VAL A 420 -32.31 25.17 57.91
C VAL A 420 -30.96 25.38 58.58
N ARG A 421 -30.94 25.83 59.86
CA ARG A 421 -29.69 25.88 60.65
C ARG A 421 -29.00 24.50 60.71
N GLU A 422 -29.76 23.46 61.02
CA GLU A 422 -29.25 22.08 61.04
C GLU A 422 -28.82 21.61 59.67
N MET A 423 -29.50 22.00 58.59
CA MET A 423 -29.10 21.72 57.19
C MET A 423 -27.78 22.43 56.82
N LEU A 424 -27.55 23.64 57.30
CA LEU A 424 -26.35 24.46 56.99
C LEU A 424 -25.14 24.20 57.91
N THR A 425 -25.33 23.64 59.13
CA THR A 425 -24.25 23.39 60.09
C THR A 425 -23.43 22.13 59.84
N ARG A 426 -23.34 21.64 58.60
CA ARG A 426 -22.63 20.39 58.28
C ARG A 426 -21.13 20.59 58.18
N THR A 427 -20.44 19.59 58.68
CA THR A 427 -19.00 19.37 58.41
C THR A 427 -18.85 18.53 57.15
N ARG A 428 -17.83 18.80 56.34
CA ARG A 428 -17.40 17.93 55.27
C ARG A 428 -17.11 16.52 55.78
N ALA A 429 -17.17 15.49 54.87
CA ALA A 429 -16.84 14.13 55.23
C ALA A 429 -15.40 13.97 55.76
N ASP A 430 -14.50 14.93 55.46
CA ASP A 430 -13.12 15.03 55.98
C ASP A 430 -12.97 15.81 57.29
N GLY A 431 -14.08 16.26 57.90
CA GLY A 431 -14.12 17.01 59.17
C GLY A 431 -13.84 18.51 59.02
N GLY A 432 -13.69 19.03 57.81
CA GLY A 432 -13.47 20.45 57.53
C GLY A 432 -14.77 21.26 57.59
N ALA A 433 -14.69 22.54 58.04
CA ALA A 433 -15.82 23.46 58.01
C ALA A 433 -16.25 23.76 56.59
N ILE A 434 -17.53 23.68 56.30
CA ILE A 434 -18.11 24.06 54.98
C ILE A 434 -18.07 25.59 54.89
N ASN A 435 -17.42 26.09 53.78
CA ASN A 435 -17.54 27.50 53.43
C ASN A 435 -18.90 27.74 52.79
N ALA A 436 -19.73 28.59 53.41
CA ALA A 436 -21.09 28.90 52.92
C ALA A 436 -21.08 29.42 51.47
N ASP A 437 -20.01 30.10 51.05
CA ASP A 437 -19.87 30.63 49.70
C ASP A 437 -19.70 29.52 48.63
N ASP A 438 -19.22 28.33 49.01
CA ASP A 438 -19.08 27.19 48.11
C ASP A 438 -20.44 26.63 47.63
N TYR A 439 -21.49 26.88 48.39
CA TYR A 439 -22.85 26.35 48.13
C TYR A 439 -23.83 27.42 47.65
N ARG A 440 -23.45 28.68 47.67
CA ARG A 440 -24.35 29.78 47.24
C ARG A 440 -24.36 29.89 45.72
N PRO A 441 -25.54 30.26 45.13
CA PRO A 441 -25.57 30.65 43.73
C PRO A 441 -24.66 31.83 43.46
N ALA A 442 -23.95 31.82 42.33
CA ALA A 442 -23.08 32.92 41.90
C ALA A 442 -23.94 34.19 41.68
N GLY A 443 -23.50 35.32 42.25
CA GLY A 443 -24.19 36.60 42.09
C GLY A 443 -25.36 36.82 43.05
N LEU A 444 -25.64 35.91 43.99
CA LEU A 444 -26.64 36.13 45.02
C LEU A 444 -26.14 37.17 46.03
N GLU A 445 -26.91 38.25 46.27
CA GLU A 445 -26.55 39.31 47.24
C GLU A 445 -26.38 38.71 48.64
N LEU A 446 -25.37 39.21 49.39
CA LEU A 446 -25.03 38.73 50.71
C LEU A 446 -26.14 38.89 51.78
N MET A 447 -27.13 39.72 51.49
CA MET A 447 -28.28 39.92 52.37
C MET A 447 -29.28 38.77 52.40
N TYR A 448 -29.28 37.92 51.38
CA TYR A 448 -30.18 36.76 51.29
C TYR A 448 -29.51 35.50 51.85
N GLY A 449 -30.31 34.55 52.33
CA GLY A 449 -29.84 33.33 52.97
C GLY A 449 -29.74 33.50 54.47
N MET A 450 -28.92 32.69 55.14
CA MET A 450 -28.74 32.74 56.59
C MET A 450 -27.85 33.95 56.93
N GLY A 451 -28.41 34.87 57.70
CA GLY A 451 -27.68 36.04 58.24
C GLY A 451 -26.83 35.70 59.48
N SER A 452 -25.93 36.62 59.83
CA SER A 452 -25.13 36.54 61.06
C SER A 452 -25.96 36.60 62.33
N ASP A 453 -27.21 37.07 62.20
CA ASP A 453 -28.26 37.11 63.21
C ASP A 453 -28.94 35.75 63.41
N GLY A 454 -28.61 34.75 62.62
CA GLY A 454 -29.23 33.40 62.68
C GLY A 454 -30.63 33.36 62.08
N LEU A 455 -31.06 34.41 61.39
CA LEU A 455 -32.34 34.46 60.68
C LEU A 455 -32.12 34.33 59.16
N TYR A 456 -33.06 33.64 58.49
CA TYR A 456 -33.00 33.40 57.04
C TYR A 456 -33.78 34.47 56.27
N ARG A 457 -33.16 35.04 55.21
CA ARG A 457 -33.82 36.00 54.31
C ARG A 457 -34.00 35.37 52.93
N LEU A 458 -35.23 35.36 52.47
CA LEU A 458 -35.63 34.78 51.23
C LEU A 458 -35.20 35.66 50.06
N SER A 459 -34.63 35.03 49.02
CA SER A 459 -34.37 35.65 47.71
C SER A 459 -35.63 35.69 46.84
N ASP A 460 -35.55 36.47 45.78
CA ASP A 460 -36.60 36.57 44.75
C ASP A 460 -36.99 35.22 44.17
N THR A 461 -36.00 34.40 43.82
CA THR A 461 -36.20 33.06 43.25
C THR A 461 -36.89 32.12 44.26
N GLN A 462 -36.45 32.12 45.52
CA GLN A 462 -37.06 31.33 46.60
C GLN A 462 -38.50 31.72 46.83
N ALA A 463 -38.80 33.02 46.95
CA ALA A 463 -40.17 33.50 47.16
C ALA A 463 -41.08 33.14 45.97
N GLN A 464 -40.56 33.19 44.75
CA GLN A 464 -41.29 32.78 43.56
C GLN A 464 -41.66 31.28 43.59
N GLU A 465 -40.72 30.40 43.89
CA GLU A 465 -40.91 28.94 43.98
C GLU A 465 -41.87 28.56 45.13
N ILE A 466 -41.79 29.27 46.27
CA ILE A 466 -42.73 29.07 47.37
C ILE A 466 -44.15 29.40 46.93
N LEU A 467 -44.40 30.50 46.22
CA LEU A 467 -45.72 30.87 45.72
C LEU A 467 -46.27 29.91 44.65
N GLN A 468 -45.44 29.18 43.97
CA GLN A 468 -45.82 28.13 42.99
C GLN A 468 -45.99 26.74 43.65
N MET A 469 -45.72 26.61 44.96
CA MET A 469 -45.76 25.35 45.67
C MET A 469 -47.21 24.81 45.74
N ARG A 470 -47.39 23.58 45.36
CA ARG A 470 -48.70 22.91 45.43
C ARG A 470 -49.02 22.54 46.88
N LEU A 471 -50.27 22.63 47.31
CA LEU A 471 -50.74 22.29 48.63
C LEU A 471 -50.36 20.84 49.07
N GLN A 472 -50.24 19.92 48.12
CA GLN A 472 -49.81 18.52 48.37
C GLN A 472 -48.40 18.43 48.99
N ARG A 473 -47.53 19.42 48.76
CA ARG A 473 -46.16 19.47 49.30
C ARG A 473 -46.08 19.96 50.75
N LEU A 474 -47.18 20.27 51.39
CA LEU A 474 -47.22 20.76 52.75
C LEU A 474 -47.30 19.66 53.83
N THR A 475 -47.18 18.40 53.47
CA THR A 475 -47.23 17.23 54.38
C THR A 475 -45.87 16.95 54.99
N GLY A 476 -45.84 16.36 56.22
CA GLY A 476 -44.59 16.01 56.91
C GLY A 476 -43.69 15.05 56.11
N LEU A 477 -44.27 14.16 55.36
CA LEU A 477 -43.53 13.26 54.45
C LEU A 477 -42.78 14.01 53.35
N GLU A 478 -43.25 15.16 52.89
CA GLU A 478 -42.59 15.99 51.91
C GLU A 478 -41.44 16.81 52.55
N GLN A 479 -41.50 17.15 53.83
CA GLN A 479 -40.41 17.76 54.55
C GLN A 479 -39.19 16.84 54.60
N ASP A 480 -39.40 15.54 54.92
CA ASP A 480 -38.32 14.56 54.91
C ASP A 480 -37.70 14.38 53.53
N LYS A 481 -38.50 14.42 52.44
CA LYS A 481 -38.00 14.36 51.07
C LYS A 481 -37.16 15.56 50.70
N ILE A 482 -37.55 16.77 51.09
CA ILE A 482 -36.76 17.98 50.81
C ILE A 482 -35.42 17.94 51.52
N VAL A 483 -35.37 17.45 52.77
CA VAL A 483 -34.14 17.27 53.52
C VAL A 483 -33.23 16.22 52.86
N ALA A 484 -33.82 15.13 52.39
CA ALA A 484 -33.08 14.07 51.70
C ALA A 484 -32.53 14.57 50.35
N GLU A 485 -33.33 15.23 49.51
CA GLU A 485 -32.93 15.86 48.27
C GLU A 485 -31.82 16.93 48.50
N TYR A 486 -31.95 17.74 49.54
CA TYR A 486 -30.91 18.74 49.88
C TYR A 486 -29.57 18.06 50.20
N LYS A 487 -29.60 16.95 50.98
CA LYS A 487 -28.37 16.16 51.23
C LYS A 487 -27.74 15.61 49.98
N GLU A 488 -28.54 15.13 49.06
CA GLU A 488 -28.06 14.61 47.76
C GLU A 488 -27.43 15.73 46.95
N VAL A 489 -28.11 16.88 46.83
CA VAL A 489 -27.58 18.05 46.11
C VAL A 489 -26.29 18.58 46.71
N MET A 490 -26.18 18.60 48.08
CA MET A 490 -24.93 19.00 48.73
C MET A 490 -23.77 18.05 48.42
N GLY A 491 -24.05 16.74 48.45
CA GLY A 491 -23.04 15.75 48.05
C GLY A 491 -22.60 15.90 46.54
N GLU A 492 -23.56 16.24 45.69
CA GLU A 492 -23.27 16.55 44.29
C GLU A 492 -22.39 17.81 44.15
N ILE A 493 -22.69 18.89 44.90
CA ILE A 493 -21.88 20.11 44.91
C ILE A 493 -20.44 19.80 45.35
N GLU A 494 -20.27 19.03 46.44
CA GLU A 494 -18.93 18.63 46.93
C GLU A 494 -18.16 17.85 45.87
N ASP A 495 -18.77 16.88 45.22
CA ASP A 495 -18.14 16.09 44.16
C ASP A 495 -17.75 16.98 42.94
N LEU A 496 -18.64 17.88 42.53
CA LEU A 496 -18.39 18.83 41.43
C LEU A 496 -17.24 19.79 41.74
N LEU A 497 -17.17 20.29 42.98
CA LEU A 497 -16.06 21.14 43.45
C LEU A 497 -14.73 20.36 43.49
N ASP A 498 -14.75 19.11 43.95
CA ASP A 498 -13.58 18.25 43.94
C ASP A 498 -13.07 17.97 42.53
N ILE A 499 -13.98 17.74 41.56
CA ILE A 499 -13.64 17.60 40.15
C ILE A 499 -12.94 18.86 39.61
N LEU A 500 -13.46 20.05 39.94
CA LEU A 500 -12.86 21.32 39.47
C LEU A 500 -11.51 21.62 40.14
N ALA A 501 -11.32 21.18 41.38
CA ALA A 501 -10.10 21.40 42.12
C ALA A 501 -8.94 20.49 41.71
N LYS A 502 -9.23 19.30 41.15
CA LYS A 502 -8.26 18.26 40.90
C LYS A 502 -8.24 17.86 39.39
N PRO A 503 -7.24 18.26 38.60
CA PRO A 503 -7.14 17.86 37.17
C PRO A 503 -7.16 16.35 36.94
N GLN A 504 -6.71 15.56 37.93
CA GLN A 504 -6.71 14.09 37.86
C GLN A 504 -8.15 13.53 37.84
N ARG A 505 -9.10 14.19 38.52
CA ARG A 505 -10.53 13.83 38.52
C ARG A 505 -11.11 14.02 37.11
N VAL A 506 -10.79 15.15 36.46
CA VAL A 506 -11.22 15.41 35.06
C VAL A 506 -10.68 14.34 34.15
N SER A 507 -9.40 13.98 34.28
CA SER A 507 -8.79 12.91 33.49
C SER A 507 -9.43 11.53 33.75
N ALA A 508 -9.82 11.23 35.00
CA ALA A 508 -10.54 9.99 35.35
C ALA A 508 -11.92 9.92 34.68
N ILE A 509 -12.67 11.02 34.64
CA ILE A 509 -13.97 11.10 33.95
C ILE A 509 -13.80 10.86 32.44
N ILE A 510 -12.81 11.50 31.81
CA ILE A 510 -12.54 11.30 30.38
C ILE A 510 -12.18 9.83 30.11
N LYS A 511 -11.39 9.21 30.99
CA LYS A 511 -11.01 7.80 30.88
C LYS A 511 -12.24 6.89 30.98
N GLU A 512 -13.15 7.17 31.90
CA GLU A 512 -14.40 6.41 32.06
C GLU A 512 -15.32 6.55 30.84
N GLU A 513 -15.50 7.77 30.34
CA GLU A 513 -16.31 8.04 29.14
C GLU A 513 -15.76 7.32 27.89
N LEU A 514 -14.45 7.41 27.67
CA LEU A 514 -13.79 6.72 26.55
C LEU A 514 -13.88 5.19 26.67
N SER A 515 -13.74 4.66 27.89
CA SER A 515 -13.86 3.23 28.16
C SER A 515 -15.30 2.73 27.91
N THR A 516 -16.29 3.55 28.22
CA THR A 516 -17.71 3.27 27.96
C THR A 516 -17.96 3.20 26.45
N ILE A 517 -17.47 4.17 25.67
CA ILE A 517 -17.58 4.18 24.21
C ILE A 517 -16.90 2.95 23.61
N ARG A 518 -15.69 2.60 24.08
CA ARG A 518 -14.98 1.40 23.65
C ARG A 518 -15.80 0.13 23.89
N THR A 519 -16.45 0.02 25.05
CA THR A 519 -17.26 -1.14 25.40
C THR A 519 -18.54 -1.21 24.58
N GLU A 520 -19.22 -0.08 24.40
CA GLU A 520 -20.52 -0.01 23.76
C GLU A 520 -20.42 -0.16 22.23
N PHE A 521 -19.46 0.49 21.59
CA PHE A 521 -19.33 0.52 20.12
C PHE A 521 -18.16 -0.32 19.62
N GLY A 522 -17.07 -0.43 20.36
CA GLY A 522 -15.87 -1.11 19.95
C GLY A 522 -15.94 -2.63 20.03
N GLN A 523 -16.72 -3.19 20.96
CA GLN A 523 -16.90 -4.66 21.09
C GLN A 523 -17.93 -5.25 20.11
N THR A 524 -18.50 -4.42 19.25
CA THR A 524 -19.44 -4.86 18.21
C THR A 524 -18.71 -5.40 16.98
N LYS A 525 -19.40 -6.11 16.09
CA LYS A 525 -18.86 -6.51 14.78
C LYS A 525 -18.36 -5.30 13.97
N ILE A 526 -19.01 -4.14 14.12
CA ILE A 526 -18.60 -2.90 13.45
C ILE A 526 -17.30 -2.36 14.04
N GLY A 527 -17.07 -2.53 15.35
CA GLY A 527 -15.88 -2.06 16.04
C GLY A 527 -14.62 -2.91 15.79
N ALA A 528 -14.75 -4.14 15.31
CA ALA A 528 -13.59 -4.97 14.96
C ALA A 528 -12.79 -4.39 13.81
N ARG A 529 -11.45 -4.57 13.83
CA ARG A 529 -10.59 -4.15 12.71
C ARG A 529 -10.99 -4.88 11.43
N ARG A 530 -11.13 -4.15 10.35
CA ARG A 530 -11.50 -4.65 9.04
C ARG A 530 -10.29 -4.82 8.13
N SER A 531 -9.43 -3.80 8.03
CA SER A 531 -8.24 -3.83 7.18
C SER A 531 -7.13 -4.70 7.75
N LEU A 532 -6.61 -5.63 6.95
CA LEU A 532 -5.42 -6.42 7.29
C LEU A 532 -4.16 -5.57 7.08
N VAL A 533 -3.11 -5.84 7.86
CA VAL A 533 -1.84 -5.12 7.77
C VAL A 533 -0.72 -6.10 7.42
N GLU A 534 -0.11 -5.91 6.26
CA GLU A 534 1.10 -6.60 5.85
C GLU A 534 2.32 -5.71 6.08
N HIS A 535 3.22 -6.11 6.96
CA HIS A 535 4.36 -5.31 7.37
C HIS A 535 5.48 -5.21 6.32
N SER A 536 5.62 -6.23 5.48
CA SER A 536 6.61 -6.26 4.40
C SER A 536 5.97 -5.83 3.09
N SER A 537 6.59 -4.85 2.43
CA SER A 537 6.26 -4.51 1.04
C SER A 537 7.38 -5.03 0.15
N PHE A 538 7.09 -6.01 -0.69
CA PHE A 538 7.95 -6.35 -1.81
C PHE A 538 7.48 -5.52 -3.01
N ASP A 539 8.37 -4.72 -3.59
CA ASP A 539 8.11 -4.10 -4.87
C ASP A 539 7.96 -5.22 -5.91
N LEU A 540 6.82 -5.27 -6.60
CA LEU A 540 6.60 -6.19 -7.72
C LEU A 540 7.69 -5.95 -8.77
N SER A 541 8.60 -6.91 -8.90
CA SER A 541 9.60 -6.90 -9.96
C SER A 541 8.94 -7.15 -11.32
N THR A 542 9.60 -6.78 -12.40
CA THR A 542 9.11 -7.11 -13.76
C THR A 542 9.01 -8.63 -13.94
N GLU A 543 9.83 -9.39 -13.24
CA GLU A 543 9.85 -10.84 -13.24
C GLU A 543 8.59 -11.47 -12.65
N ASP A 544 8.03 -10.87 -11.59
CA ASP A 544 6.77 -11.33 -10.93
C ASP A 544 5.53 -11.17 -11.84
N LEU A 545 5.68 -10.43 -12.94
CA LEU A 545 4.63 -10.16 -13.92
C LEU A 545 4.71 -11.08 -15.14
N ILE A 546 5.71 -11.96 -15.19
CA ILE A 546 5.98 -12.82 -16.35
C ILE A 546 5.77 -14.28 -15.94
N THR A 547 4.93 -14.97 -16.68
CA THR A 547 4.68 -16.40 -16.44
C THR A 547 5.96 -17.21 -16.70
N PRO A 548 6.39 -18.07 -15.74
CA PRO A 548 7.47 -19.01 -15.98
C PRO A 548 7.10 -19.97 -17.12
N THR A 549 7.79 -19.86 -18.25
CA THR A 549 7.53 -20.68 -19.44
C THR A 549 8.87 -21.10 -20.03
N ASP A 550 8.97 -22.34 -20.46
CA ASP A 550 10.17 -22.83 -21.16
C ASP A 550 10.18 -22.33 -22.60
N MET A 551 11.28 -21.69 -22.96
CA MET A 551 11.50 -21.02 -24.22
C MET A 551 12.65 -21.69 -24.97
N VAL A 552 12.51 -21.78 -26.26
CA VAL A 552 13.63 -22.11 -27.18
C VAL A 552 14.27 -20.79 -27.59
N VAL A 553 15.50 -20.57 -27.17
CA VAL A 553 16.29 -19.40 -27.57
C VAL A 553 17.22 -19.79 -28.72
N THR A 554 17.18 -19.03 -29.80
CA THR A 554 18.07 -19.22 -30.96
C THR A 554 18.92 -17.98 -31.19
N LEU A 555 20.20 -18.19 -31.38
CA LEU A 555 21.17 -17.18 -31.80
C LEU A 555 21.75 -17.58 -33.17
N SER A 556 21.65 -16.69 -34.13
CA SER A 556 22.23 -16.92 -35.43
C SER A 556 23.70 -16.45 -35.50
N HIS A 557 24.45 -16.95 -36.46
CA HIS A 557 25.82 -16.53 -36.74
C HIS A 557 25.94 -15.02 -37.02
N GLY A 558 24.93 -14.47 -37.68
CA GLY A 558 24.81 -13.02 -37.90
C GLY A 558 24.52 -12.21 -36.63
N GLY A 559 24.42 -12.85 -35.46
CA GLY A 559 24.18 -12.20 -34.16
C GLY A 559 22.72 -11.81 -33.94
N TYR A 560 21.76 -12.46 -34.57
CA TYR A 560 20.35 -12.27 -34.35
C TYR A 560 19.83 -13.26 -33.28
N ILE A 561 19.20 -12.74 -32.23
CA ILE A 561 18.64 -13.53 -31.14
C ILE A 561 17.12 -13.44 -31.14
N LYS A 562 16.44 -14.52 -30.82
CA LYS A 562 15.01 -14.60 -30.58
C LYS A 562 14.66 -15.73 -29.62
N SER A 563 13.48 -15.65 -29.03
CA SER A 563 12.89 -16.71 -28.20
C SER A 563 11.54 -17.13 -28.76
N GLN A 564 11.15 -18.39 -28.50
CA GLN A 564 9.83 -18.95 -28.84
C GLN A 564 9.39 -19.90 -27.75
N PRO A 565 8.09 -19.99 -27.43
CA PRO A 565 7.60 -20.99 -26.50
C PRO A 565 7.92 -22.41 -26.98
N LEU A 566 8.37 -23.29 -26.09
CA LEU A 566 8.73 -24.66 -26.39
C LEU A 566 7.56 -25.43 -27.04
N GLY A 567 6.31 -25.16 -26.63
CA GLY A 567 5.11 -25.76 -27.17
C GLY A 567 4.89 -25.50 -28.66
N GLU A 568 5.41 -24.42 -29.24
CA GLU A 568 5.36 -24.14 -30.67
C GLU A 568 6.39 -24.96 -31.47
N TYR A 569 7.39 -25.50 -30.78
CA TYR A 569 8.44 -26.34 -31.35
C TYR A 569 8.09 -27.84 -31.46
N ARG A 570 6.90 -28.27 -30.98
CA ARG A 570 6.51 -29.68 -30.94
C ARG A 570 6.65 -30.39 -32.27
N ALA A 571 7.22 -31.59 -32.18
CA ALA A 571 7.56 -32.45 -33.29
C ALA A 571 6.36 -32.90 -34.16
N GLN A 572 6.54 -32.92 -35.48
CA GLN A 572 5.64 -33.66 -36.39
C GLN A 572 5.90 -35.18 -36.31
N LYS A 573 4.80 -35.96 -36.27
CA LYS A 573 4.88 -37.44 -36.36
C LYS A 573 5.76 -37.91 -37.55
N ARG A 574 6.42 -39.07 -37.39
CA ARG A 574 7.30 -39.69 -38.36
C ARG A 574 6.75 -39.56 -39.80
N GLY A 575 7.59 -38.99 -40.72
CA GLY A 575 7.25 -38.80 -42.14
C GLY A 575 7.02 -37.35 -42.58
N GLY A 576 7.10 -36.34 -41.66
CA GLY A 576 7.04 -34.91 -42.01
C GLY A 576 8.40 -34.37 -42.47
N ARG A 577 8.40 -33.41 -43.43
CA ARG A 577 9.58 -32.61 -43.74
C ARG A 577 9.94 -31.76 -42.52
N GLY A 578 11.20 -31.77 -42.06
CA GLY A 578 11.70 -30.96 -40.97
C GLY A 578 11.28 -29.50 -41.11
N LYS A 579 10.96 -28.82 -39.98
CA LYS A 579 10.61 -27.39 -39.97
C LYS A 579 11.85 -26.58 -39.67
N GLN A 580 12.13 -25.54 -40.45
CA GLN A 580 13.21 -24.61 -40.18
C GLN A 580 12.92 -23.83 -38.88
N ALA A 581 13.92 -23.73 -38.00
CA ALA A 581 13.83 -23.00 -36.73
C ALA A 581 13.75 -21.48 -36.92
N THR A 582 14.36 -20.97 -37.98
CA THR A 582 14.47 -19.51 -38.26
C THR A 582 14.52 -19.26 -39.75
N ALA A 583 13.83 -18.23 -40.25
CA ALA A 583 14.13 -17.71 -41.60
C ALA A 583 15.40 -16.85 -41.48
N THR A 584 16.49 -17.38 -41.95
CA THR A 584 17.76 -16.66 -42.08
C THR A 584 17.91 -16.15 -43.54
N LYS A 585 18.80 -15.14 -43.76
CA LYS A 585 19.29 -14.86 -45.13
C LYS A 585 19.97 -16.11 -45.68
N GLU A 586 20.15 -16.22 -47.00
CA GLU A 586 20.83 -17.34 -47.63
C GLU A 586 22.22 -17.62 -47.01
N ASP A 587 22.82 -16.60 -46.32
CA ASP A 587 24.14 -16.61 -45.70
C ASP A 587 24.17 -16.63 -44.16
N ASP A 588 23.04 -16.89 -43.46
CA ASP A 588 22.99 -16.93 -42.00
C ASP A 588 22.37 -18.23 -41.49
N TRP A 589 22.80 -18.78 -40.36
CA TRP A 589 22.30 -20.04 -39.78
C TRP A 589 22.22 -19.92 -38.25
N VAL A 590 21.53 -20.86 -37.62
CA VAL A 590 21.45 -20.94 -36.14
C VAL A 590 22.77 -21.46 -35.59
N ASP A 591 23.50 -20.60 -34.89
CA ASP A 591 24.80 -20.90 -34.29
C ASP A 591 24.62 -21.56 -32.90
N GLN A 592 23.69 -21.07 -32.10
CA GLN A 592 23.35 -21.62 -30.81
C GLN A 592 21.84 -21.77 -30.66
N LEU A 593 21.42 -22.90 -30.08
CA LEU A 593 20.05 -23.18 -29.69
C LEU A 593 20.08 -23.81 -28.30
N PHE A 594 19.28 -23.29 -27.37
CA PHE A 594 19.14 -23.85 -26.03
C PHE A 594 17.72 -23.65 -25.53
N ILE A 595 17.29 -24.50 -24.57
CA ILE A 595 16.03 -24.38 -23.86
C ILE A 595 16.34 -23.74 -22.52
N ALA A 596 15.59 -22.69 -22.17
CA ALA A 596 15.72 -21.98 -20.93
C ALA A 596 14.37 -21.41 -20.50
N ASN A 597 14.12 -21.33 -19.20
CA ASN A 597 12.91 -20.73 -18.67
C ASN A 597 12.95 -19.20 -18.82
N THR A 598 11.77 -18.57 -18.97
CA THR A 598 11.67 -17.11 -19.08
C THR A 598 12.43 -16.38 -17.98
N HIS A 599 12.51 -16.94 -16.76
CA HIS A 599 13.20 -16.36 -15.61
C HIS A 599 14.71 -16.67 -15.54
N ASP A 600 15.26 -17.47 -16.48
CA ASP A 600 16.69 -17.80 -16.49
C ASP A 600 17.54 -16.60 -16.93
N TYR A 601 18.79 -16.62 -16.48
CA TYR A 601 19.82 -15.69 -16.93
C TYR A 601 20.60 -16.25 -18.10
N ILE A 602 20.97 -15.39 -19.02
CA ILE A 602 21.93 -15.62 -20.07
C ILE A 602 23.13 -14.72 -19.81
N LEU A 603 24.31 -15.31 -19.62
CA LEU A 603 25.56 -14.57 -19.50
C LEU A 603 26.15 -14.35 -20.89
N CYS A 604 26.33 -13.10 -21.28
CA CYS A 604 26.87 -12.72 -22.59
C CYS A 604 28.27 -12.11 -22.42
N PHE A 605 29.27 -12.78 -22.92
CA PHE A 605 30.67 -12.37 -22.83
C PHE A 605 31.10 -11.68 -24.09
N SER A 606 31.78 -10.51 -23.95
CA SER A 606 32.30 -9.79 -25.10
C SER A 606 33.79 -10.13 -25.38
N ASN A 607 34.22 -9.90 -26.63
CA ASN A 607 35.61 -10.04 -27.03
C ASN A 607 36.58 -9.16 -26.21
N ARG A 608 36.08 -8.13 -25.52
CA ARG A 608 36.88 -7.24 -24.62
C ARG A 608 36.92 -7.70 -23.16
N GLY A 609 36.52 -8.95 -22.88
CA GLY A 609 36.56 -9.52 -21.52
C GLY A 609 35.51 -8.97 -20.59
N ARG A 610 34.46 -8.32 -21.11
CA ARG A 610 33.29 -7.87 -20.33
C ARG A 610 32.17 -8.92 -20.38
N MET A 611 31.35 -8.95 -19.36
CA MET A 611 30.17 -9.80 -19.29
C MET A 611 28.93 -8.98 -18.99
N TYR A 612 27.82 -9.32 -19.66
CA TYR A 612 26.51 -8.71 -19.53
C TYR A 612 25.49 -9.79 -19.20
N TRP A 613 24.46 -9.40 -18.42
CA TRP A 613 23.33 -10.28 -18.13
C TRP A 613 22.16 -9.98 -19.05
N LEU A 614 21.46 -11.00 -19.45
CA LEU A 614 20.21 -10.93 -20.19
C LEU A 614 19.24 -11.92 -19.56
N LYS A 615 18.03 -11.50 -19.25
CA LYS A 615 16.96 -12.42 -18.88
C LYS A 615 16.34 -13.01 -20.13
N VAL A 616 15.93 -14.28 -20.09
CA VAL A 616 15.29 -14.93 -21.25
C VAL A 616 14.03 -14.19 -21.69
N TRP A 617 13.23 -13.66 -20.73
CA TRP A 617 12.05 -12.87 -21.06
C TRP A 617 12.36 -11.51 -21.74
N GLU A 618 13.58 -11.00 -21.65
CA GLU A 618 14.03 -9.81 -22.38
C GLU A 618 14.36 -10.12 -23.86
N VAL A 619 14.57 -11.40 -24.18
CA VAL A 619 14.83 -11.84 -25.56
C VAL A 619 13.57 -11.66 -26.38
N PRO A 620 13.62 -10.98 -27.55
CA PRO A 620 12.43 -10.74 -28.35
C PRO A 620 11.76 -12.04 -28.75
N GLN A 621 10.47 -12.16 -28.51
CA GLN A 621 9.70 -13.27 -29.02
C GLN A 621 9.49 -13.11 -30.54
N GLY A 622 9.61 -14.20 -31.27
CA GLY A 622 9.48 -14.20 -32.69
C GLY A 622 8.85 -15.48 -33.22
N SER A 623 8.04 -15.39 -34.29
CA SER A 623 7.55 -16.56 -34.99
C SER A 623 8.71 -17.34 -35.63
N ARG A 624 8.47 -18.59 -36.02
CA ARG A 624 9.48 -19.42 -36.71
C ARG A 624 10.11 -18.74 -37.91
N GLY A 625 9.35 -17.99 -38.69
CA GLY A 625 9.82 -17.26 -39.87
C GLY A 625 10.47 -15.91 -39.59
N SER A 626 10.53 -15.44 -38.33
CA SER A 626 11.14 -14.16 -38.02
C SER A 626 12.64 -14.29 -37.82
N ARG A 627 13.39 -13.24 -38.19
CA ARG A 627 14.85 -13.17 -38.02
C ARG A 627 15.31 -12.92 -36.57
N GLY A 628 14.45 -12.36 -35.70
CA GLY A 628 14.84 -11.87 -34.39
C GLY A 628 15.46 -10.48 -34.45
N ARG A 629 16.15 -10.08 -33.36
CA ARG A 629 16.84 -8.78 -33.24
C ARG A 629 18.33 -8.96 -33.03
N PRO A 630 19.17 -8.01 -33.52
CA PRO A 630 20.60 -8.08 -33.28
C PRO A 630 20.91 -8.02 -31.77
N ILE A 631 21.67 -8.97 -31.26
CA ILE A 631 22.07 -9.05 -29.84
C ILE A 631 22.88 -7.82 -29.41
N VAL A 632 23.62 -7.20 -30.31
CA VAL A 632 24.37 -5.97 -30.04
C VAL A 632 23.48 -4.79 -29.62
N ASN A 633 22.21 -4.80 -30.01
CA ASN A 633 21.26 -3.73 -29.62
C ASN A 633 20.69 -3.93 -28.21
N MET A 634 21.00 -5.02 -27.54
CA MET A 634 20.51 -5.32 -26.19
C MET A 634 21.45 -4.84 -25.11
N PHE A 635 22.68 -4.45 -25.47
CA PHE A 635 23.73 -4.05 -24.53
C PHE A 635 24.36 -2.72 -24.90
N PRO A 636 24.87 -1.92 -23.94
CA PRO A 636 25.62 -0.72 -24.18
C PRO A 636 27.09 -1.05 -24.54
N LEU A 637 27.31 -1.69 -25.72
CA LEU A 637 28.62 -2.10 -26.16
C LEU A 637 29.46 -0.89 -26.61
N ALA A 638 30.77 -0.95 -26.38
CA ALA A 638 31.71 0.03 -26.88
C ALA A 638 32.01 -0.17 -28.39
N GLU A 639 32.57 0.82 -29.06
CA GLU A 639 32.94 0.70 -30.47
C GLU A 639 33.90 -0.46 -30.70
N GLY A 640 33.55 -1.35 -31.63
CA GLY A 640 34.29 -2.57 -31.93
C GLY A 640 34.14 -3.71 -30.91
N GLU A 641 33.36 -3.55 -29.88
CA GLU A 641 32.99 -4.64 -28.95
C GLU A 641 31.91 -5.53 -29.54
N LYS A 642 32.08 -6.84 -29.43
CA LYS A 642 31.14 -7.85 -29.95
C LYS A 642 30.92 -8.93 -28.88
N ILE A 643 29.72 -9.47 -28.82
CA ILE A 643 29.44 -10.65 -28.00
C ILE A 643 30.05 -11.86 -28.69
N THR A 644 30.90 -12.57 -27.95
CA THR A 644 31.64 -13.73 -28.45
C THR A 644 31.05 -15.05 -27.92
N VAL A 645 30.59 -15.06 -26.68
CA VAL A 645 30.07 -16.28 -26.05
C VAL A 645 28.77 -15.95 -25.30
N VAL A 646 27.81 -16.89 -25.40
CA VAL A 646 26.53 -16.83 -24.71
C VAL A 646 26.38 -18.10 -23.89
N LEU A 647 26.17 -17.95 -22.55
CA LEU A 647 26.05 -19.07 -21.63
C LEU A 647 24.71 -19.00 -20.89
N PRO A 648 23.76 -19.91 -21.15
CA PRO A 648 22.52 -19.98 -20.40
C PRO A 648 22.74 -20.56 -19.00
N LEU A 649 22.13 -19.96 -17.98
CA LEU A 649 22.10 -20.47 -16.61
C LEU A 649 20.75 -21.13 -16.35
N THR A 650 20.68 -22.44 -16.55
CA THR A 650 19.46 -23.24 -16.38
C THR A 650 19.52 -24.11 -15.14
N GLY A 651 18.36 -24.52 -14.60
CA GLY A 651 18.28 -25.41 -13.45
C GLY A 651 18.92 -24.79 -12.19
N GLU A 652 19.71 -25.57 -11.48
CA GLU A 652 20.38 -25.15 -10.23
C GLU A 652 21.36 -23.99 -10.42
N LYS A 653 21.88 -23.79 -11.64
CA LYS A 653 22.82 -22.71 -11.99
C LYS A 653 22.17 -21.31 -11.92
N ARG A 654 20.83 -21.21 -11.88
CA ARG A 654 20.08 -19.94 -11.70
C ARG A 654 20.46 -19.20 -10.42
N SER A 655 20.81 -19.93 -9.35
CA SER A 655 21.17 -19.38 -8.06
C SER A 655 22.64 -18.94 -7.95
N PHE A 656 23.41 -19.04 -9.04
CA PHE A 656 24.83 -18.73 -9.08
C PHE A 656 25.63 -19.48 -7.98
N PRO A 657 25.61 -20.83 -7.99
CA PRO A 657 26.28 -21.61 -6.95
C PRO A 657 27.80 -21.43 -6.99
N ALA A 658 28.42 -21.40 -5.81
CA ALA A 658 29.85 -21.16 -5.66
C ALA A 658 30.74 -22.35 -6.04
N ASP A 659 30.16 -23.54 -6.23
CA ASP A 659 30.81 -24.78 -6.68
C ASP A 659 30.81 -24.94 -8.21
N GLN A 660 30.25 -23.99 -8.91
CA GLN A 660 30.30 -23.87 -10.37
C GLN A 660 31.24 -22.75 -10.78
N TYR A 661 31.83 -22.89 -11.95
CA TYR A 661 32.84 -21.94 -12.44
C TYR A 661 32.54 -21.50 -13.87
N VAL A 662 33.04 -20.30 -14.20
CA VAL A 662 33.20 -19.84 -15.57
C VAL A 662 34.68 -19.96 -15.93
N PHE A 663 35.01 -20.85 -16.88
CA PHE A 663 36.33 -20.99 -17.43
C PHE A 663 36.44 -20.16 -18.69
N MET A 664 37.49 -19.35 -18.82
CA MET A 664 37.67 -18.39 -19.92
C MET A 664 39.05 -18.55 -20.52
N ALA A 665 39.18 -18.31 -21.86
CA ALA A 665 40.42 -18.33 -22.56
C ALA A 665 40.54 -17.14 -23.50
N THR A 666 41.76 -16.60 -23.63
CA THR A 666 42.10 -15.48 -24.52
C THR A 666 42.92 -15.93 -25.73
N ARG A 667 42.96 -15.09 -26.77
CA ARG A 667 43.71 -15.36 -28.01
C ARG A 667 45.20 -15.53 -27.73
N MET A 668 45.78 -14.78 -26.77
CA MET A 668 47.21 -14.91 -26.42
C MET A 668 47.53 -16.10 -25.52
N GLY A 669 46.57 -17.00 -25.29
CA GLY A 669 46.75 -18.25 -24.57
C GLY A 669 46.67 -18.11 -23.06
N THR A 670 46.12 -17.03 -22.54
CA THR A 670 45.83 -16.86 -21.09
C THR A 670 44.49 -17.53 -20.78
N VAL A 671 44.41 -18.22 -19.65
CA VAL A 671 43.22 -18.88 -19.15
C VAL A 671 42.89 -18.41 -17.75
N LYS A 672 41.60 -18.41 -17.42
CA LYS A 672 41.12 -17.98 -16.12
C LYS A 672 39.92 -18.82 -15.71
N LYS A 673 39.83 -19.13 -14.42
CA LYS A 673 38.71 -19.82 -13.77
C LYS A 673 38.16 -18.87 -12.71
N THR A 674 36.86 -18.57 -12.74
CA THR A 674 36.18 -17.68 -11.79
C THR A 674 34.94 -18.38 -11.30
N THR A 675 34.64 -18.31 -9.99
CA THR A 675 33.43 -18.91 -9.42
C THR A 675 32.18 -18.19 -9.95
N LEU A 676 31.11 -18.95 -10.14
CA LEU A 676 29.88 -18.42 -10.76
C LEU A 676 29.18 -17.38 -9.87
N ASP A 677 29.31 -17.47 -8.55
CA ASP A 677 28.76 -16.50 -7.59
C ASP A 677 29.33 -15.08 -7.72
N GLU A 678 30.55 -14.93 -8.24
CA GLU A 678 31.16 -13.63 -8.56
C GLU A 678 30.36 -12.86 -9.66
N PHE A 679 29.50 -13.54 -10.37
CA PHE A 679 28.62 -13.00 -11.42
C PHE A 679 27.17 -12.81 -10.94
N SER A 680 26.87 -12.94 -9.65
CA SER A 680 25.51 -12.89 -9.08
C SER A 680 24.88 -11.49 -9.01
N ASN A 681 25.66 -10.43 -9.26
CA ASN A 681 25.19 -9.04 -9.12
C ASN A 681 25.02 -8.32 -10.47
N PRO A 682 23.85 -8.39 -11.12
CA PRO A 682 23.59 -7.80 -12.41
C PRO A 682 23.78 -6.28 -12.44
N ARG A 683 24.49 -5.78 -13.46
CA ARG A 683 24.67 -4.35 -13.74
C ARG A 683 24.42 -4.05 -15.21
N LYS A 684 23.62 -3.02 -15.51
CA LYS A 684 23.30 -2.61 -16.90
C LYS A 684 24.53 -2.29 -17.76
N ALA A 685 25.57 -1.75 -17.15
CA ALA A 685 26.83 -1.41 -17.85
C ALA A 685 27.75 -2.62 -18.09
N GLY A 686 27.33 -3.84 -17.67
CA GLY A 686 28.21 -5.02 -17.66
C GLY A 686 29.31 -4.90 -16.59
N ILE A 687 30.07 -5.98 -16.45
CA ILE A 687 31.23 -6.07 -15.54
C ILE A 687 32.43 -6.62 -16.27
N ILE A 688 33.62 -6.36 -15.75
CA ILE A 688 34.86 -7.02 -16.20
C ILE A 688 34.82 -8.48 -15.72
N ALA A 689 34.90 -9.42 -16.66
CA ALA A 689 35.03 -10.84 -16.39
C ALA A 689 36.49 -11.31 -16.40
N VAL A 690 37.30 -10.75 -17.28
CA VAL A 690 38.72 -10.96 -17.35
C VAL A 690 39.41 -9.66 -17.77
N ASP A 691 40.49 -9.29 -17.10
CA ASP A 691 41.36 -8.18 -17.48
C ASP A 691 42.30 -8.66 -18.60
N LEU A 692 42.20 -8.04 -19.77
CA LEU A 692 42.94 -8.42 -20.99
C LEU A 692 44.18 -7.56 -21.16
N ASP A 693 45.28 -8.19 -21.65
CA ASP A 693 46.46 -7.46 -22.10
C ASP A 693 46.14 -6.67 -23.37
N GLU A 694 46.94 -5.64 -23.67
CA GLU A 694 46.77 -4.80 -24.87
C GLU A 694 46.87 -5.66 -26.17
N GLY A 695 45.83 -5.63 -26.98
CA GLY A 695 45.72 -6.40 -28.20
C GLY A 695 45.24 -7.86 -28.04
N ASP A 696 44.93 -8.30 -26.81
CA ASP A 696 44.35 -9.62 -26.57
C ASP A 696 42.80 -9.56 -26.63
N PHE A 697 42.18 -10.69 -26.88
CA PHE A 697 40.72 -10.83 -26.99
C PHE A 697 40.26 -12.12 -26.32
N LEU A 698 39.10 -12.05 -25.68
CA LEU A 698 38.42 -13.24 -25.17
C LEU A 698 37.89 -14.07 -26.36
N ILE A 699 38.29 -15.33 -26.43
CA ILE A 699 37.89 -16.23 -27.52
C ILE A 699 36.88 -17.29 -27.08
N GLY A 700 36.82 -17.64 -25.79
CA GLY A 700 35.94 -18.66 -25.27
C GLY A 700 35.63 -18.48 -23.81
N ALA A 701 34.42 -18.88 -23.41
CA ALA A 701 34.00 -19.05 -22.05
C ALA A 701 33.09 -20.29 -21.96
N ALA A 702 33.16 -21.03 -20.87
CA ALA A 702 32.36 -22.22 -20.65
C ALA A 702 32.03 -22.36 -19.13
N LEU A 703 30.88 -22.95 -18.81
CA LEU A 703 30.54 -23.34 -17.46
C LEU A 703 31.20 -24.69 -17.12
N THR A 704 31.86 -24.78 -15.97
CA THR A 704 32.50 -26.01 -15.47
C THR A 704 32.16 -26.25 -14.00
N ASP A 705 32.32 -27.50 -13.53
CA ASP A 705 32.00 -27.93 -12.16
C ASP A 705 33.22 -28.44 -11.38
N GLY A 706 34.43 -28.24 -11.90
CA GLY A 706 35.65 -28.71 -11.28
C GLY A 706 36.09 -30.14 -11.69
N LYS A 707 35.41 -30.81 -12.60
CA LYS A 707 35.64 -32.20 -12.98
C LYS A 707 36.07 -32.41 -14.44
N HIS A 708 36.23 -31.33 -15.21
CA HIS A 708 36.41 -31.37 -16.63
C HIS A 708 37.87 -31.13 -17.02
N ASP A 709 38.22 -31.61 -18.24
CA ASP A 709 39.47 -31.27 -18.94
C ASP A 709 39.19 -30.10 -19.90
N VAL A 710 40.15 -29.16 -19.89
CA VAL A 710 40.14 -28.03 -20.83
C VAL A 710 41.18 -28.30 -21.94
N MET A 711 40.75 -28.03 -23.17
CA MET A 711 41.61 -28.13 -24.36
C MET A 711 41.70 -26.77 -25.03
N LEU A 712 42.92 -26.36 -25.39
CA LEU A 712 43.21 -25.15 -26.15
C LEU A 712 43.86 -25.55 -27.47
N PHE A 713 43.40 -24.95 -28.58
CA PHE A 713 43.91 -25.17 -29.91
C PHE A 713 44.48 -23.90 -30.49
N SER A 714 45.67 -23.98 -31.07
CA SER A 714 46.28 -22.84 -31.75
C SER A 714 46.11 -22.93 -33.29
N ASP A 715 46.17 -21.77 -33.93
CA ASP A 715 46.23 -21.63 -35.38
C ASP A 715 47.39 -22.35 -36.01
N ALA A 716 48.48 -22.61 -35.26
CA ALA A 716 49.64 -23.39 -35.63
C ALA A 716 49.43 -24.91 -35.52
N GLY A 717 48.23 -25.38 -35.34
CA GLY A 717 47.89 -26.80 -35.31
C GLY A 717 48.35 -27.56 -34.08
N LYS A 718 48.57 -26.87 -32.97
CA LYS A 718 48.93 -27.48 -31.66
C LYS A 718 47.76 -27.45 -30.72
N ALA A 719 47.73 -28.43 -29.80
CA ALA A 719 46.72 -28.50 -28.74
C ALA A 719 47.33 -28.78 -27.38
N VAL A 720 46.77 -28.22 -26.34
CA VAL A 720 47.05 -28.55 -24.93
C VAL A 720 45.79 -29.06 -24.29
N ARG A 721 45.86 -30.17 -23.56
CA ARG A 721 44.80 -30.72 -22.71
C ARG A 721 45.30 -30.79 -21.26
N PHE A 722 44.57 -30.19 -20.35
CA PHE A 722 44.91 -30.13 -18.90
C PHE A 722 43.65 -30.19 -18.05
N ASP A 723 43.83 -30.59 -16.79
CA ASP A 723 42.73 -30.57 -15.82
C ASP A 723 42.34 -29.13 -15.48
N GLU A 724 41.05 -28.82 -15.46
CA GLU A 724 40.59 -27.46 -15.13
C GLU A 724 41.10 -26.98 -13.73
N ASN A 725 41.39 -27.92 -12.81
CA ASN A 725 41.92 -27.64 -11.46
C ASN A 725 43.41 -27.22 -11.47
N ASP A 726 44.13 -27.39 -12.56
CA ASP A 726 45.43 -26.78 -12.74
C ASP A 726 45.34 -25.23 -12.77
N VAL A 727 44.13 -24.70 -12.98
CA VAL A 727 43.81 -23.28 -12.86
C VAL A 727 43.01 -23.03 -11.58
N ARG A 728 43.63 -22.38 -10.60
CA ARG A 728 42.94 -21.99 -9.38
C ARG A 728 41.83 -20.98 -9.67
N PRO A 729 40.71 -21.00 -8.93
CA PRO A 729 39.72 -19.95 -8.99
C PRO A 729 40.34 -18.57 -8.67
N MET A 730 39.97 -17.54 -9.43
CA MET A 730 40.48 -16.18 -9.32
C MET A 730 39.34 -15.18 -9.43
N GLY A 731 39.43 -14.03 -8.74
CA GLY A 731 38.47 -12.95 -8.81
C GLY A 731 38.38 -12.34 -10.21
N ARG A 732 37.25 -11.69 -10.52
CA ARG A 732 36.90 -11.18 -11.87
C ARG A 732 37.96 -10.24 -12.50
N GLN A 733 38.64 -9.43 -11.73
CA GLN A 733 39.63 -8.45 -12.22
C GLN A 733 41.04 -9.05 -12.43
N ALA A 734 41.20 -10.34 -12.19
CA ALA A 734 42.48 -10.99 -12.46
C ALA A 734 42.66 -11.21 -13.96
N ARG A 735 43.91 -11.13 -14.46
CA ARG A 735 44.25 -11.41 -15.87
C ARG A 735 44.21 -12.88 -16.23
N GLY A 736 44.48 -13.72 -15.26
CA GLY A 736 44.56 -15.19 -15.47
C GLY A 736 45.98 -15.72 -15.40
N VAL A 737 46.14 -16.92 -15.91
CA VAL A 737 47.44 -17.64 -15.94
C VAL A 737 47.67 -18.19 -17.32
N ARG A 738 48.93 -18.45 -17.67
CA ARG A 738 49.26 -19.07 -18.96
C ARG A 738 48.64 -20.45 -19.12
N GLY A 739 47.75 -20.61 -20.08
CA GLY A 739 47.17 -21.91 -20.49
C GLY A 739 47.98 -22.62 -21.55
N MET A 740 48.45 -21.89 -22.56
CA MET A 740 49.27 -22.41 -23.68
C MET A 740 50.43 -21.47 -23.94
N MET A 741 51.60 -22.01 -24.30
CA MET A 741 52.77 -21.25 -24.78
C MET A 741 52.73 -21.15 -26.29
N LEU A 742 52.57 -19.94 -26.77
CA LEU A 742 52.54 -19.60 -28.19
C LEU A 742 53.85 -19.02 -28.65
N GLU A 743 54.19 -19.20 -29.93
CA GLU A 743 55.27 -18.49 -30.60
C GLU A 743 54.80 -17.19 -31.21
N ASP A 744 55.72 -16.29 -31.55
CA ASP A 744 55.35 -14.95 -32.08
C ASP A 744 54.43 -15.09 -33.31
N GLY A 745 53.29 -14.35 -33.24
CA GLY A 745 52.27 -14.35 -34.32
C GLY A 745 51.25 -15.48 -34.24
N GLN A 746 51.39 -16.42 -33.32
CA GLN A 746 50.38 -17.48 -33.11
C GLN A 746 49.27 -17.03 -32.15
N GLY A 747 48.09 -17.60 -32.30
CA GLY A 747 46.95 -17.36 -31.47
C GLY A 747 46.16 -18.64 -31.11
N VAL A 748 45.54 -18.66 -29.94
CA VAL A 748 44.53 -19.65 -29.61
C VAL A 748 43.25 -19.36 -30.39
N ILE A 749 42.72 -20.38 -31.07
CA ILE A 749 41.55 -20.24 -31.92
C ILE A 749 40.29 -20.93 -31.34
N ALA A 750 40.47 -21.89 -30.44
CA ALA A 750 39.35 -22.58 -29.78
C ALA A 750 39.72 -23.03 -28.37
N MET A 751 38.74 -22.95 -27.48
CA MET A 751 38.72 -23.52 -26.14
C MET A 751 37.58 -24.55 -26.08
N LEU A 752 37.88 -25.76 -25.73
CA LEU A 752 36.91 -26.85 -25.59
C LEU A 752 36.95 -27.42 -24.17
N VAL A 753 35.78 -27.73 -23.64
CA VAL A 753 35.64 -28.41 -22.35
C VAL A 753 35.21 -29.85 -22.66
N ALA A 754 36.05 -30.82 -22.30
CA ALA A 754 35.76 -32.21 -22.55
C ALA A 754 34.84 -32.76 -21.44
N GLU A 755 33.68 -33.20 -21.85
CA GLU A 755 32.63 -33.75 -20.95
C GLU A 755 32.69 -35.28 -20.94
N ASP A 756 33.02 -35.88 -22.07
CA ASP A 756 33.02 -37.34 -22.29
C ASP A 756 34.22 -37.81 -23.11
N GLU A 757 34.80 -38.96 -22.77
CA GLU A 757 35.88 -39.59 -23.54
C GLU A 757 35.46 -40.21 -24.88
N HIS A 758 34.16 -40.36 -25.13
CA HIS A 758 33.57 -40.84 -26.40
C HIS A 758 33.47 -39.76 -27.48
N GLN A 759 33.73 -38.51 -27.14
CA GLN A 759 33.78 -37.42 -28.10
C GLN A 759 35.05 -37.47 -28.97
N SER A 760 34.95 -36.91 -30.16
CA SER A 760 36.08 -36.67 -31.05
C SER A 760 36.28 -35.16 -31.24
N VAL A 761 37.53 -34.76 -31.41
CA VAL A 761 37.89 -33.40 -31.79
C VAL A 761 37.91 -33.33 -33.31
N LEU A 762 37.08 -32.49 -33.89
CA LEU A 762 37.13 -32.14 -35.30
C LEU A 762 37.92 -30.86 -35.50
N THR A 763 39.00 -30.90 -36.24
CA THR A 763 39.81 -29.75 -36.62
C THR A 763 39.66 -29.43 -38.10
N ALA A 764 39.63 -28.13 -38.42
CA ALA A 764 39.56 -27.65 -39.81
C ALA A 764 40.60 -26.56 -40.11
N THR A 765 41.13 -26.55 -41.33
CA THR A 765 42.14 -25.59 -41.76
C THR A 765 41.64 -24.66 -42.86
N GLU A 766 42.32 -23.53 -43.06
CA GLU A 766 41.89 -22.47 -43.96
C GLU A 766 41.75 -22.92 -45.42
N ASN A 767 42.51 -23.95 -45.83
CA ASN A 767 42.48 -24.50 -47.21
C ASN A 767 41.46 -25.65 -47.38
N GLY A 768 40.48 -25.80 -46.41
CA GLY A 768 39.37 -26.73 -46.49
C GLY A 768 39.72 -28.18 -46.13
N TYR A 769 40.86 -28.42 -45.47
CA TYR A 769 41.23 -29.72 -44.93
C TYR A 769 40.86 -29.85 -43.47
N GLY A 770 40.66 -31.05 -43.01
CA GLY A 770 40.39 -31.32 -41.59
C GLY A 770 40.34 -32.80 -41.28
N LYS A 771 40.14 -33.12 -40.04
CA LYS A 771 40.02 -34.50 -39.58
C LYS A 771 39.29 -34.60 -38.26
N ARG A 772 38.76 -35.74 -37.98
CA ARG A 772 38.24 -36.14 -36.68
C ARG A 772 39.28 -36.99 -35.97
N THR A 773 39.56 -36.68 -34.70
CA THR A 773 40.52 -37.35 -33.84
C THR A 773 39.89 -37.67 -32.50
N SER A 774 39.95 -38.91 -32.03
CA SER A 774 39.46 -39.28 -30.70
C SER A 774 40.10 -38.40 -29.61
N ILE A 775 39.31 -37.96 -28.63
CA ILE A 775 39.81 -37.16 -27.54
C ILE A 775 40.87 -37.90 -26.70
N THR A 776 40.82 -39.22 -26.67
CA THR A 776 41.77 -40.09 -25.95
C THR A 776 43.19 -40.04 -26.50
N GLU A 777 43.34 -39.61 -27.78
CA GLU A 777 44.68 -39.40 -28.36
C GLU A 777 45.39 -38.14 -27.83
N TYR A 778 44.63 -37.21 -27.19
CA TYR A 778 45.20 -36.04 -26.59
C TYR A 778 45.56 -36.32 -25.11
N THR A 779 46.82 -36.64 -24.85
CA THR A 779 47.29 -36.94 -23.52
C THR A 779 47.19 -35.71 -22.61
N ARG A 780 46.68 -35.89 -21.37
CA ARG A 780 46.61 -34.82 -20.38
C ARG A 780 48.03 -34.39 -19.97
N HIS A 781 48.33 -33.09 -20.07
CA HIS A 781 49.56 -32.47 -19.63
C HIS A 781 49.22 -31.26 -18.73
N GLY A 782 50.18 -30.73 -18.01
CA GLY A 782 50.02 -29.48 -17.29
C GLY A 782 49.84 -28.31 -18.26
N ARG A 783 49.16 -27.25 -17.77
CA ARG A 783 48.95 -26.00 -18.54
C ARG A 783 50.29 -25.28 -18.83
N GLY A 784 50.28 -24.34 -19.82
CA GLY A 784 51.39 -23.47 -20.14
C GLY A 784 52.52 -24.12 -20.93
N THR A 785 52.26 -25.29 -21.50
CA THR A 785 53.19 -25.99 -22.41
C THR A 785 53.00 -25.53 -23.86
N LYS A 786 53.97 -25.84 -24.75
CA LYS A 786 53.89 -25.61 -26.19
C LYS A 786 52.83 -26.48 -26.86
N GLY A 787 52.26 -27.46 -26.14
CA GLY A 787 51.25 -28.39 -26.62
C GLY A 787 51.81 -29.48 -27.52
N MET A 788 50.90 -30.37 -27.93
CA MET A 788 51.14 -31.47 -28.86
C MET A 788 50.60 -31.17 -30.25
N ILE A 789 51.04 -31.82 -31.25
CA ILE A 789 50.54 -31.68 -32.61
C ILE A 789 49.08 -32.19 -32.63
N ALA A 790 48.14 -31.36 -32.98
CA ALA A 790 46.74 -31.67 -33.21
C ALA A 790 46.49 -32.02 -34.72
N ILE A 791 47.13 -31.25 -35.60
CA ILE A 791 47.15 -31.47 -37.05
C ILE A 791 48.51 -31.01 -37.57
N THR A 792 49.11 -31.81 -38.46
CA THR A 792 50.37 -31.38 -39.06
C THR A 792 50.09 -30.38 -40.15
N GLN A 793 50.67 -29.19 -40.00
CA GLN A 793 50.56 -28.09 -40.95
C GLN A 793 51.54 -28.28 -42.15
N SER A 794 51.05 -27.86 -43.33
CA SER A 794 51.82 -27.78 -44.57
C SER A 794 51.25 -26.67 -45.45
N GLU A 795 51.96 -26.25 -46.51
CA GLU A 795 51.41 -25.33 -47.53
C GLU A 795 50.05 -25.78 -48.07
N ARG A 796 49.79 -27.07 -48.08
CA ARG A 796 48.61 -27.70 -48.65
C ARG A 796 47.36 -27.37 -47.76
N ASN A 797 47.46 -27.51 -46.46
CA ASN A 797 46.32 -27.37 -45.61
C ASN A 797 46.19 -26.01 -44.91
N GLY A 798 47.30 -25.24 -44.79
CA GLY A 798 47.30 -23.91 -44.22
C GLY A 798 47.10 -23.90 -42.67
N LEU A 799 46.69 -22.73 -42.13
CA LEU A 799 46.48 -22.53 -40.71
C LEU A 799 45.21 -23.21 -40.25
N VAL A 800 45.14 -23.62 -38.96
CA VAL A 800 43.94 -24.12 -38.35
C VAL A 800 43.00 -22.93 -38.05
N VAL A 801 41.76 -23.03 -38.49
CA VAL A 801 40.76 -21.97 -38.33
C VAL A 801 39.71 -22.30 -37.26
N ALA A 802 39.45 -23.61 -37.05
CA ALA A 802 38.44 -24.02 -36.05
C ALA A 802 38.74 -25.44 -35.49
N ALA A 803 38.33 -25.64 -34.26
CA ALA A 803 38.25 -26.94 -33.58
C ALA A 803 36.95 -27.01 -32.80
N THR A 804 36.28 -28.17 -32.80
CA THR A 804 35.04 -28.39 -32.05
C THR A 804 34.93 -29.85 -31.58
N LEU A 805 34.20 -30.11 -30.51
CA LEU A 805 33.87 -31.44 -30.05
C LEU A 805 32.64 -31.94 -30.83
N VAL A 806 32.69 -33.17 -31.28
CA VAL A 806 31.64 -33.80 -32.06
C VAL A 806 31.42 -35.24 -31.67
N HIS A 807 30.15 -35.71 -31.83
CA HIS A 807 29.83 -37.15 -31.87
C HIS A 807 29.67 -37.62 -33.31
N VAL A 808 29.71 -38.94 -33.48
CA VAL A 808 29.63 -39.54 -34.85
C VAL A 808 28.36 -39.18 -35.59
N ASP A 809 27.25 -39.01 -34.85
CA ASP A 809 25.91 -38.76 -35.41
C ASP A 809 25.63 -37.27 -35.63
N ASP A 810 26.58 -36.39 -35.28
CA ASP A 810 26.42 -34.94 -35.45
C ASP A 810 26.53 -34.53 -36.91
N GLU A 811 25.99 -33.34 -37.19
CA GLU A 811 26.17 -32.63 -38.46
C GLU A 811 26.90 -31.32 -38.19
N ILE A 812 27.69 -30.91 -39.15
CA ILE A 812 28.49 -29.67 -39.09
C ILE A 812 28.17 -28.74 -40.25
N MET A 813 28.38 -27.45 -40.00
CA MET A 813 28.39 -26.43 -41.03
C MET A 813 29.83 -25.92 -41.23
N LEU A 814 30.33 -26.02 -42.48
CA LEU A 814 31.57 -25.43 -42.95
C LEU A 814 31.28 -24.08 -43.61
N ILE A 815 32.08 -23.08 -43.25
CA ILE A 815 31.87 -21.69 -43.62
C ILE A 815 33.09 -21.14 -44.33
N THR A 816 32.90 -20.60 -45.52
CA THR A 816 34.01 -19.90 -46.22
C THR A 816 34.00 -18.42 -45.98
N ASP A 817 35.10 -17.75 -46.24
CA ASP A 817 35.29 -16.29 -46.18
C ASP A 817 34.37 -15.51 -47.14
N ARG A 818 33.85 -16.18 -48.17
CA ARG A 818 32.90 -15.63 -49.13
C ARG A 818 31.42 -15.95 -48.81
N GLY A 819 31.17 -16.54 -47.63
CA GLY A 819 29.80 -16.86 -47.19
C GLY A 819 29.18 -18.12 -47.76
N VAL A 820 29.98 -18.99 -48.42
CA VAL A 820 29.48 -20.30 -48.87
C VAL A 820 29.38 -21.25 -47.70
N LEU A 821 28.24 -21.89 -47.53
CA LEU A 821 27.90 -22.79 -46.44
C LEU A 821 27.76 -24.23 -46.98
N VAL A 822 28.44 -25.15 -46.34
CA VAL A 822 28.37 -26.57 -46.69
C VAL A 822 28.01 -27.38 -45.43
N ARG A 823 26.93 -28.11 -45.46
CA ARG A 823 26.49 -29.03 -44.42
C ARG A 823 27.03 -30.42 -44.68
N THR A 824 27.71 -31.00 -43.70
CA THR A 824 28.36 -32.30 -43.79
C THR A 824 28.06 -33.10 -42.51
N ARG A 825 27.89 -34.42 -42.67
CA ARG A 825 27.76 -35.36 -41.54
C ARG A 825 29.11 -35.70 -40.96
N VAL A 826 29.24 -35.73 -39.64
CA VAL A 826 30.48 -36.10 -38.96
C VAL A 826 30.89 -37.53 -39.28
N SER A 827 29.93 -38.43 -39.47
CA SER A 827 30.16 -39.82 -39.84
C SER A 827 30.90 -39.96 -41.19
N GLU A 828 30.78 -38.98 -42.09
CA GLU A 828 31.48 -38.98 -43.41
C GLU A 828 32.94 -38.55 -43.32
N ILE A 829 33.34 -37.95 -42.16
CA ILE A 829 34.69 -37.48 -41.91
C ILE A 829 35.51 -38.60 -41.26
N ARG A 830 36.60 -38.98 -41.91
CA ARG A 830 37.46 -40.07 -41.45
C ARG A 830 38.14 -39.70 -40.14
N GLU A 831 38.11 -40.65 -39.19
CA GLU A 831 38.89 -40.57 -37.94
C GLU A 831 40.38 -40.87 -38.24
N LEU A 832 41.25 -39.96 -37.78
CA LEU A 832 42.67 -40.04 -38.06
C LEU A 832 43.45 -39.62 -36.78
N GLY A 833 44.62 -40.20 -36.63
CA GLY A 833 45.56 -39.85 -35.54
C GLY A 833 46.03 -38.39 -35.59
N ARG A 834 46.51 -37.86 -34.44
CA ARG A 834 46.90 -36.44 -34.25
C ARG A 834 47.88 -35.92 -35.28
N ALA A 835 48.95 -36.67 -35.62
CA ALA A 835 50.08 -36.22 -36.41
C ALA A 835 49.85 -36.37 -37.92
N THR A 836 48.59 -36.25 -38.41
CA THR A 836 48.22 -36.32 -39.81
C THR A 836 47.85 -34.94 -40.36
N GLN A 837 47.87 -34.79 -41.71
CA GLN A 837 47.52 -33.53 -42.37
C GLN A 837 46.01 -33.35 -42.58
N GLY A 838 45.20 -34.37 -42.30
CA GLY A 838 43.74 -34.35 -42.52
C GLY A 838 43.35 -34.75 -43.97
N VAL A 839 42.04 -34.75 -44.19
CA VAL A 839 41.39 -35.02 -45.50
C VAL A 839 40.66 -33.75 -45.95
N THR A 840 40.32 -33.71 -47.26
CA THR A 840 39.51 -32.60 -47.78
C THR A 840 38.10 -32.66 -47.18
N LEU A 841 37.68 -31.61 -46.48
CA LEU A 841 36.32 -31.44 -45.94
C LEU A 841 35.42 -30.70 -46.91
N ILE A 842 36.00 -29.74 -47.63
CA ILE A 842 35.29 -28.92 -48.62
C ILE A 842 36.23 -28.57 -49.78
N GLY A 843 35.74 -28.62 -51.01
CA GLY A 843 36.42 -28.07 -52.16
C GLY A 843 36.22 -26.58 -52.23
N LEU A 844 37.32 -25.81 -52.18
CA LEU A 844 37.29 -24.34 -52.19
C LEU A 844 37.55 -23.81 -53.59
N ASP A 845 36.84 -22.76 -53.99
CA ASP A 845 37.13 -22.00 -55.20
C ASP A 845 38.48 -21.26 -55.08
N GLU A 846 39.08 -20.92 -56.24
CA GLU A 846 40.38 -20.21 -56.25
C GLU A 846 40.37 -18.92 -55.53
N GLY A 847 41.20 -18.78 -54.46
CA GLY A 847 41.31 -17.60 -53.58
C GLY A 847 40.25 -17.54 -52.49
N SER A 848 39.41 -18.58 -52.26
CA SER A 848 38.52 -18.70 -51.12
C SER A 848 39.20 -19.50 -49.99
N LYS A 849 38.92 -19.14 -48.73
CA LYS A 849 39.42 -19.84 -47.57
C LYS A 849 38.27 -20.27 -46.65
N LEU A 850 38.44 -21.38 -45.93
CA LEU A 850 37.54 -21.76 -44.87
C LEU A 850 37.74 -20.77 -43.69
N SER A 851 36.68 -20.16 -43.22
CA SER A 851 36.70 -19.18 -42.12
C SER A 851 36.21 -19.74 -40.80
N GLY A 852 35.40 -20.80 -40.85
CA GLY A 852 34.82 -21.40 -39.63
C GLY A 852 34.22 -22.77 -39.81
N LEU A 853 33.97 -23.41 -38.67
CA LEU A 853 33.33 -24.71 -38.52
C LEU A 853 32.42 -24.65 -37.32
N GLN A 854 31.16 -25.08 -37.47
CA GLN A 854 30.20 -25.07 -36.39
C GLN A 854 29.41 -26.38 -36.31
N ARG A 855 29.19 -26.93 -35.14
CA ARG A 855 28.30 -28.08 -34.93
C ARG A 855 26.85 -27.62 -35.04
N ILE A 856 25.99 -28.36 -35.69
CA ILE A 856 24.55 -28.09 -35.82
C ILE A 856 23.82 -28.71 -34.64
N VAL A 857 23.20 -27.90 -33.83
CA VAL A 857 22.55 -28.28 -32.53
C VAL A 857 21.04 -28.57 -32.70
N GLU A 858 20.46 -28.37 -33.91
CA GLU A 858 19.02 -28.59 -34.16
C GLU A 858 18.54 -30.02 -33.87
N ASN A 859 19.42 -31.01 -33.92
CA ASN A 859 19.07 -32.41 -33.68
C ASN A 859 18.97 -32.79 -32.22
N ASP A 860 19.68 -32.10 -31.33
CA ASP A 860 19.69 -32.42 -29.90
C ASP A 860 18.38 -32.05 -29.19
N ALA A 861 17.69 -30.99 -29.63
CA ALA A 861 16.38 -30.60 -29.12
C ALA A 861 15.27 -31.64 -29.43
N ILE A 862 15.45 -32.44 -30.49
CA ILE A 862 14.53 -33.50 -30.92
C ILE A 862 14.78 -34.79 -30.13
N ALA A 863 16.01 -35.05 -29.73
CA ALA A 863 16.40 -36.25 -28.98
C ALA A 863 16.04 -36.19 -27.49
N ALA A 864 16.11 -35.02 -26.87
CA ALA A 864 15.75 -34.83 -25.46
C ALA A 864 14.24 -35.02 -25.18
N GLU A 865 13.36 -34.89 -26.17
CA GLU A 865 11.92 -35.19 -26.03
C GLU A 865 11.57 -36.68 -26.22
N GLY A 866 12.46 -37.51 -26.73
CA GLY A 866 12.22 -38.95 -26.95
C GLY A 866 12.31 -39.79 -25.67
N ASP A 867 12.99 -39.31 -24.66
CA ASP A 867 13.24 -40.08 -23.44
C ASP A 867 12.20 -39.79 -22.32
N ALA A 868 11.37 -38.73 -22.47
CA ALA A 868 10.38 -38.33 -21.49
C ALA A 868 8.96 -38.89 -21.68
N THR A 869 8.74 -39.76 -22.73
CA THR A 869 7.38 -40.28 -23.07
C THR A 869 7.31 -41.78 -23.18
N SER A 870 8.08 -42.55 -22.40
CA SER A 870 7.92 -44.00 -22.31
C SER A 870 7.47 -44.43 -20.91
N ASP A 871 6.34 -43.93 -20.43
CA ASP A 871 5.54 -44.59 -19.40
C ASP A 871 4.13 -43.95 -19.37
N ASP A 872 3.20 -44.59 -20.05
CA ASP A 872 1.80 -44.83 -19.71
C ASP A 872 0.92 -44.98 -20.97
N ASP A 873 0.88 -46.17 -21.51
CA ASP A 873 -0.24 -46.62 -22.36
C ASP A 873 -0.59 -48.08 -21.98
N THR A 874 -1.48 -48.21 -21.00
CA THR A 874 -2.29 -49.43 -20.87
C THR A 874 -3.76 -49.09 -21.08
N PRO A 875 -4.44 -49.75 -22.01
CA PRO A 875 -5.84 -49.45 -22.32
C PRO A 875 -6.79 -50.30 -21.44
N VAL A 876 -7.73 -49.60 -20.81
CA VAL A 876 -9.06 -50.14 -20.48
C VAL A 876 -10.12 -49.09 -20.77
#